data_ec20da168e6fdafee1a4ffe7c5cb3e53
#
_entry.id   ec20da168e6fdafee1a4ffe7c5cb3e53
#
_cell.length_a   1.000
_cell.length_b   1.000
_cell.length_c   1.000
_cell.angle_alpha   90.00
_cell.angle_beta   90.00
_cell.angle_gamma   90.00
#
_symmetry.space_group_name_H-M   'P 1'
#
loop_
_entity.id
_entity.type
_entity.pdbx_description
1 polymer ?
#
loop_
_entity_poly.entity_id
_entity_poly.type
_entity_poly.pdbx_seq_one_letter_code
_entity_poly.pdbx_strand_id
1 'polypeptide(L)'
;MKLFKLILSQSLCFFSLAAMANSYKDETNTVIPEEVIVFGNNSQWDKTIITPETERLLGMASAGEDPLQAIYALPGVTFSADGEPVIRGSAPSDNAFYIDRVPVTKLYHLFGNSIFNKHIIQDLKLHPAAFSSQYGNATGGVIDVTLRDPRNQPFTTTASVSFLQAAFLFEGGISENQAAYFSLRESTVDKIFNADNFSEEDDGTIVEEKPHSTDYQGKYIWSINSQQALTLVVAGASDDIGGELTERSNEAFVDPDFAGPIKLNDAFDSQGILWSWQSTDGLQYLDVRLTHMNSDIQFFYGADQFLKYEEDSMVLRADYQMPLFDSHSLSLGVNQSVSHFDVDANQKIVSCSDFDVDCPTVDVAIERFKESIKVITTTVYAENAIQLTDRQNITLGLHYSNNDYLSESEAEPRVRWDFQVNDDWKTYIAAGLYSQTPALEKILSQTGNPHLKNIKATHFVWGVGQALDNGWSWHTDLFYKDLSDLVVSVPDDSVDANLDVNYSNQAEGVAYGVELLINKALTEKWDGWAALSLGKAERTDLRRNETHPFDYDRPIKFDLVANYSLNDKWVLGFKWIYQTGDRYTAIVDVAQNPNHASVLEPIYGRRNAYTSPDFHRLDVRAEYKAPKAWGYWSVFFDIINVYGRENVSGYEFSPNGFDVLKTTPAGFGSHVPVRVSESDGAIPSIGFELEF
;
A
#
# COMPACT_ATOMS: atom_id res chain seq x y z
N MET A 1 -8.83 -13.42 8.19
CA MET A 1 -7.40 -13.56 7.85
C MET A 1 -6.95 -14.96 7.44
N LYS A 2 -7.78 -15.97 7.49
CA LYS A 2 -7.43 -17.36 7.11
C LYS A 2 -7.63 -17.71 5.64
N LEU A 3 -8.25 -16.84 4.83
CA LEU A 3 -8.55 -17.11 3.42
C LEU A 3 -7.35 -17.05 2.47
N PHE A 4 -6.17 -16.70 2.95
CA PHE A 4 -4.95 -16.56 2.12
C PHE A 4 -4.24 -17.88 1.81
N LYS A 5 -4.62 -18.99 2.46
CA LYS A 5 -3.89 -20.26 2.34
C LYS A 5 -4.27 -21.13 1.14
N LEU A 6 -5.30 -20.76 0.36
CA LEU A 6 -5.92 -21.74 -0.52
C LEU A 6 -5.74 -21.53 -2.03
N ILE A 7 -4.91 -20.66 -2.49
CA ILE A 7 -4.87 -20.34 -3.93
C ILE A 7 -3.77 -21.10 -4.65
N LEU A 8 -3.45 -22.32 -4.44
CA LEU A 8 -2.54 -22.99 -5.39
C LEU A 8 -2.26 -24.48 -5.15
N SER A 9 -3.18 -25.28 -5.54
CA SER A 9 -2.83 -26.64 -6.00
C SER A 9 -3.74 -27.05 -7.15
N GLN A 10 -3.12 -27.34 -8.26
CA GLN A 10 -3.53 -28.16 -9.42
C GLN A 10 -3.96 -27.48 -10.72
N SER A 11 -3.14 -27.78 -11.71
CA SER A 11 -3.42 -28.32 -13.07
C SER A 11 -3.72 -27.41 -14.23
N LEU A 12 -2.79 -27.50 -15.18
CA LEU A 12 -2.87 -27.01 -16.57
C LEU A 12 -4.00 -27.64 -17.39
N CYS A 13 -4.71 -26.83 -18.14
CA CYS A 13 -5.35 -27.23 -19.40
C CYS A 13 -5.18 -26.18 -20.48
N PHE A 14 -4.67 -26.60 -21.63
CA PHE A 14 -4.44 -25.81 -22.84
C PHE A 14 -5.75 -25.50 -23.56
N PHE A 15 -5.90 -24.26 -24.06
CA PHE A 15 -6.76 -23.98 -25.20
C PHE A 15 -6.05 -23.12 -26.24
N SER A 16 -6.09 -23.64 -27.47
CA SER A 16 -5.60 -23.00 -28.68
C SER A 16 -6.66 -22.09 -29.30
N LEU A 17 -6.32 -20.84 -29.56
CA LEU A 17 -7.08 -19.98 -30.49
C LEU A 17 -6.12 -19.39 -31.53
N ALA A 18 -6.39 -19.75 -32.79
CA ALA A 18 -5.65 -19.29 -33.94
C ALA A 18 -6.42 -18.22 -34.73
N ALA A 19 -5.71 -17.13 -34.98
CA ALA A 19 -5.65 -16.30 -36.17
C ALA A 19 -6.92 -15.84 -36.92
N MET A 20 -7.01 -14.52 -37.04
CA MET A 20 -7.21 -13.86 -38.35
C MET A 20 -6.54 -12.47 -38.32
N ALA A 21 -5.47 -12.31 -39.08
CA ALA A 21 -4.84 -11.04 -39.36
C ALA A 21 -5.00 -10.69 -40.83
N ASN A 22 -5.51 -9.52 -41.12
CA ASN A 22 -5.44 -8.94 -42.46
C ASN A 22 -4.47 -7.75 -42.47
N SER A 23 -3.62 -7.75 -43.45
CA SER A 23 -2.50 -6.84 -43.66
C SER A 23 -2.93 -5.43 -44.09
N TYR A 24 -2.31 -4.42 -43.50
CA TYR A 24 -2.20 -3.10 -44.13
C TYR A 24 -0.75 -2.59 -44.01
N LYS A 25 -0.14 -2.24 -45.10
CA LYS A 25 1.12 -1.49 -45.22
C LYS A 25 0.80 -0.04 -45.38
N ASP A 26 1.45 0.84 -44.65
CA ASP A 26 1.92 2.10 -45.24
C ASP A 26 3.08 2.70 -44.44
N GLU A 27 4.10 3.12 -45.18
CA GLU A 27 5.23 3.88 -44.70
C GLU A 27 4.90 5.38 -44.79
N THR A 28 4.90 6.09 -43.69
CA THR A 28 5.16 7.55 -43.70
C THR A 28 5.89 7.98 -42.46
N ASN A 29 7.09 8.53 -42.67
CA ASN A 29 7.81 9.35 -41.70
C ASN A 29 6.91 10.49 -41.23
N THR A 30 6.34 10.38 -40.06
CA THR A 30 5.75 11.52 -39.33
C THR A 30 6.67 11.83 -38.15
N VAL A 31 7.18 13.07 -38.18
CA VAL A 31 7.77 13.77 -37.04
C VAL A 31 6.80 13.64 -35.87
N ILE A 32 7.22 12.94 -34.83
CA ILE A 32 6.50 12.86 -33.57
C ILE A 32 6.38 14.30 -33.06
N PRO A 33 5.18 14.86 -32.83
CA PRO A 33 5.07 16.11 -32.09
C PRO A 33 5.73 15.89 -30.74
N GLU A 34 6.59 16.82 -30.35
CA GLU A 34 7.16 16.86 -29.00
C GLU A 34 6.03 16.61 -28.00
N GLU A 35 6.21 15.61 -27.14
CA GLU A 35 5.35 15.37 -26.00
C GLU A 35 5.06 16.72 -25.34
N VAL A 36 3.80 17.04 -25.12
CA VAL A 36 3.42 18.11 -24.21
C VAL A 36 3.69 17.55 -22.82
N ILE A 37 4.96 17.61 -22.42
CA ILE A 37 5.38 17.31 -21.06
C ILE A 37 4.74 18.41 -20.23
N VAL A 38 3.72 18.08 -19.45
CA VAL A 38 3.29 18.90 -18.33
C VAL A 38 4.42 18.83 -17.30
N PHE A 39 5.34 19.77 -17.41
CA PHE A 39 6.48 19.86 -16.52
C PHE A 39 6.00 20.26 -15.11
N GLY A 40 5.72 19.29 -14.29
CA GLY A 40 6.05 19.44 -12.89
C GLY A 40 7.59 19.51 -12.85
N ASN A 41 8.13 20.59 -12.35
CA ASN A 41 9.56 20.78 -12.25
C ASN A 41 10.14 19.66 -11.37
N ASN A 42 10.56 18.57 -11.98
CA ASN A 42 11.40 17.56 -11.34
C ASN A 42 12.75 18.25 -11.11
N SER A 43 12.84 19.03 -10.04
CA SER A 43 14.14 19.41 -9.56
C SER A 43 14.91 18.12 -9.36
N GLN A 44 16.11 18.00 -9.91
CA GLN A 44 16.99 16.83 -9.74
C GLN A 44 17.25 16.50 -8.25
N TRP A 45 16.75 17.35 -7.36
CA TRP A 45 16.91 17.36 -5.92
C TRP A 45 15.75 16.69 -5.15
N ASP A 46 14.58 16.48 -5.77
CA ASP A 46 13.38 15.97 -5.09
C ASP A 46 13.37 14.42 -4.93
N LYS A 47 14.42 13.75 -5.32
CA LYS A 47 14.56 12.29 -5.18
C LYS A 47 15.11 11.96 -3.80
N THR A 48 14.23 11.82 -2.84
CA THR A 48 14.55 11.37 -1.46
C THR A 48 15.14 9.97 -1.45
N ILE A 49 14.81 9.14 -2.46
CA ILE A 49 15.44 7.85 -2.73
C ILE A 49 15.83 7.81 -4.20
N ILE A 50 17.02 7.30 -4.52
CA ILE A 50 17.37 6.87 -5.87
C ILE A 50 16.63 5.57 -6.12
N THR A 51 15.35 5.66 -6.52
CA THR A 51 14.59 4.49 -6.94
C THR A 51 15.07 4.03 -8.32
N PRO A 52 15.07 2.74 -8.61
CA PRO A 52 15.10 2.26 -9.98
C PRO A 52 14.00 2.95 -10.80
N GLU A 53 14.24 3.18 -12.07
CA GLU A 53 13.23 3.77 -12.96
C GLU A 53 11.94 2.95 -12.91
N THR A 54 10.78 3.60 -12.95
CA THR A 54 9.47 2.95 -12.79
C THR A 54 9.28 1.79 -13.78
N GLU A 55 9.69 1.96 -15.03
CA GLU A 55 9.63 0.89 -16.04
C GLU A 55 10.43 -0.37 -15.62
N ARG A 56 11.58 -0.19 -14.98
CA ARG A 56 12.41 -1.29 -14.47
C ARG A 56 11.80 -1.99 -13.26
N LEU A 57 11.18 -1.20 -12.36
CA LEU A 57 10.42 -1.76 -11.24
C LEU A 57 9.27 -2.63 -11.73
N LEU A 58 8.51 -2.14 -12.70
CA LEU A 58 7.36 -2.86 -13.27
C LEU A 58 7.76 -4.11 -14.06
N GLY A 59 8.98 -4.17 -14.59
CA GLY A 59 9.51 -5.31 -15.37
C GLY A 59 10.14 -6.42 -14.55
N MET A 60 10.26 -6.29 -13.23
CA MET A 60 10.91 -7.32 -12.40
C MET A 60 10.06 -8.58 -12.22
N ALA A 61 10.69 -9.69 -11.83
CA ALA A 61 10.00 -10.93 -11.49
C ALA A 61 8.98 -10.68 -10.35
N SER A 62 7.81 -11.30 -10.44
CA SER A 62 6.65 -11.16 -9.54
C SER A 62 5.93 -9.81 -9.51
N ALA A 63 6.46 -8.76 -10.16
CA ALA A 63 5.77 -7.47 -10.29
C ALA A 63 5.06 -7.27 -11.63
N GLY A 64 5.26 -8.17 -12.59
CA GLY A 64 4.74 -8.01 -13.96
C GLY A 64 3.22 -7.98 -14.08
N GLU A 65 2.51 -8.45 -13.08
CA GLU A 65 1.05 -8.43 -13.03
C GLU A 65 0.51 -7.39 -12.06
N ASP A 66 1.31 -7.00 -11.04
CA ASP A 66 0.94 -6.01 -10.05
C ASP A 66 2.05 -4.97 -9.86
N PRO A 67 1.85 -3.75 -10.38
CA PRO A 67 2.88 -2.73 -10.35
C PRO A 67 3.30 -2.28 -8.95
N LEU A 68 2.41 -2.29 -7.97
CA LEU A 68 2.77 -1.85 -6.62
C LEU A 68 3.55 -2.90 -5.84
N GLN A 69 3.54 -4.18 -6.25
CA GLN A 69 4.42 -5.19 -5.68
C GLN A 69 5.92 -4.86 -5.87
N ALA A 70 6.22 -3.97 -6.80
CA ALA A 70 7.56 -3.47 -7.04
C ALA A 70 8.16 -2.72 -5.85
N ILE A 71 7.34 -2.02 -5.06
CA ILE A 71 7.83 -1.24 -3.90
C ILE A 71 8.44 -2.14 -2.81
N TYR A 72 7.98 -3.39 -2.70
CA TYR A 72 8.51 -4.34 -1.72
C TYR A 72 9.94 -4.82 -2.01
N ALA A 73 10.50 -4.47 -3.16
CA ALA A 73 11.92 -4.70 -3.47
C ALA A 73 12.80 -3.46 -3.20
N LEU A 74 12.23 -2.41 -2.60
CA LEU A 74 12.94 -1.19 -2.21
C LEU A 74 13.39 -1.26 -0.75
N PRO A 75 14.46 -0.53 -0.37
CA PRO A 75 14.91 -0.47 1.02
C PRO A 75 13.81 0.06 1.94
N GLY A 76 13.75 -0.47 3.17
CA GLY A 76 12.83 0.01 4.21
C GLY A 76 11.36 -0.33 4.00
N VAL A 77 11.00 -1.08 2.96
CA VAL A 77 9.62 -1.49 2.70
C VAL A 77 9.45 -2.98 2.90
N THR A 78 8.57 -3.38 3.81
CA THR A 78 8.10 -4.75 3.99
C THR A 78 6.59 -4.79 3.77
N PHE A 79 5.95 -5.94 3.95
CA PHE A 79 4.50 -6.09 3.79
C PHE A 79 3.87 -6.62 5.08
N SER A 80 2.63 -6.23 5.36
CA SER A 80 1.80 -6.79 6.42
C SER A 80 1.25 -8.17 6.03
N ALA A 81 0.57 -8.85 6.94
CA ALA A 81 -0.12 -10.10 6.65
C ALA A 81 -1.21 -9.93 5.56
N ASP A 82 -1.79 -8.74 5.46
CA ASP A 82 -2.81 -8.38 4.46
C ASP A 82 -2.20 -7.88 3.14
N GLY A 83 -0.88 -7.89 3.01
CA GLY A 83 -0.17 -7.47 1.80
C GLY A 83 0.02 -5.97 1.64
N GLU A 84 -0.29 -5.16 2.65
CA GLU A 84 -0.10 -3.72 2.62
C GLU A 84 1.34 -3.30 3.00
N PRO A 85 1.82 -2.13 2.51
CA PRO A 85 3.19 -1.70 2.75
C PRO A 85 3.43 -1.24 4.19
N VAL A 86 4.48 -1.79 4.78
CA VAL A 86 5.09 -1.38 6.06
C VAL A 86 6.37 -0.62 5.75
N ILE A 87 6.44 0.67 6.08
CA ILE A 87 7.52 1.55 5.66
C ILE A 87 8.35 1.99 6.87
N ARG A 88 9.63 1.59 6.91
CA ARG A 88 10.57 1.95 7.99
C ARG A 88 10.00 1.69 9.39
N GLY A 89 9.38 0.53 9.62
CA GLY A 89 8.81 0.13 10.91
C GLY A 89 7.58 0.93 11.35
N SER A 90 6.84 1.53 10.41
CA SER A 90 5.52 2.12 10.64
C SER A 90 4.44 1.13 10.25
N ALA A 91 3.25 1.21 10.88
CA ALA A 91 2.10 0.40 10.47
C ALA A 91 1.63 0.77 9.05
N PRO A 92 0.92 -0.10 8.33
CA PRO A 92 0.28 0.27 7.06
C PRO A 92 -0.62 1.50 7.20
N SER A 93 -1.39 1.60 8.29
CA SER A 93 -2.27 2.73 8.60
C SER A 93 -1.54 4.05 8.88
N ASP A 94 -0.23 4.03 9.15
CA ASP A 94 0.60 5.23 9.33
C ASP A 94 0.97 5.90 7.99
N ASN A 95 0.73 5.23 6.86
CA ASN A 95 1.09 5.71 5.54
C ASN A 95 -0.04 6.49 4.88
N ALA A 96 0.30 7.42 3.99
CA ALA A 96 -0.67 8.08 3.12
C ALA A 96 -0.47 7.67 1.66
N PHE A 97 -1.60 7.53 0.96
CA PHE A 97 -1.65 7.12 -0.44
C PHE A 97 -2.20 8.25 -1.30
N TYR A 98 -1.59 8.44 -2.47
CA TYR A 98 -2.00 9.47 -3.43
C TYR A 98 -2.07 8.90 -4.83
N ILE A 99 -3.06 9.35 -5.61
CA ILE A 99 -3.16 9.17 -7.06
C ILE A 99 -3.15 10.55 -7.70
N ASP A 100 -2.18 10.84 -8.56
CA ASP A 100 -2.02 12.15 -9.17
C ASP A 100 -2.09 13.30 -8.13
N ARG A 101 -1.46 13.13 -6.95
CA ARG A 101 -1.46 14.05 -5.78
C ARG A 101 -2.81 14.22 -5.07
N VAL A 102 -3.84 13.45 -5.40
CA VAL A 102 -5.10 13.40 -4.63
C VAL A 102 -4.96 12.32 -3.57
N PRO A 103 -5.18 12.63 -2.28
CA PRO A 103 -5.20 11.60 -1.26
C PRO A 103 -6.34 10.62 -1.51
N VAL A 104 -6.05 9.34 -1.35
CA VAL A 104 -7.01 8.24 -1.52
C VAL A 104 -6.94 7.29 -0.35
N THR A 105 -8.03 6.60 -0.07
CA THR A 105 -8.12 5.65 1.05
C THR A 105 -7.62 4.27 0.68
N LYS A 106 -7.60 3.91 -0.61
CA LYS A 106 -7.30 2.56 -1.09
C LYS A 106 -6.39 2.58 -2.31
N LEU A 107 -5.29 1.81 -2.26
CA LEU A 107 -4.44 1.48 -3.41
C LEU A 107 -4.35 -0.02 -3.68
N TYR A 108 -4.88 -0.84 -2.76
CA TYR A 108 -4.77 -2.30 -2.79
C TYR A 108 -6.15 -2.93 -2.67
N HIS A 109 -6.32 -4.03 -3.37
CA HIS A 109 -7.42 -4.96 -3.14
C HIS A 109 -7.22 -5.71 -1.82
N LEU A 110 -8.28 -6.32 -1.31
CA LEU A 110 -8.29 -7.06 -0.05
C LEU A 110 -7.15 -8.09 0.09
N PHE A 111 -6.67 -8.64 -1.00
CA PHE A 111 -5.58 -9.62 -1.03
C PHE A 111 -4.22 -9.05 -1.42
N GLY A 112 -4.01 -7.74 -1.22
CA GLY A 112 -2.74 -7.06 -1.39
C GLY A 112 -2.33 -6.77 -2.83
N ASN A 113 -3.16 -7.09 -3.83
CA ASN A 113 -2.92 -6.68 -5.22
C ASN A 113 -3.29 -5.21 -5.38
N SER A 114 -2.52 -4.46 -6.19
CA SER A 114 -2.86 -3.06 -6.46
C SER A 114 -4.07 -2.90 -7.36
N ILE A 115 -4.72 -1.73 -7.28
CA ILE A 115 -5.85 -1.36 -8.12
C ILE A 115 -5.45 -0.84 -9.51
N PHE A 116 -4.19 -0.99 -9.96
CA PHE A 116 -3.69 -0.36 -11.18
C PHE A 116 -3.32 -1.33 -12.28
N ASN A 117 -3.64 -0.97 -13.52
CA ASN A 117 -3.01 -1.54 -14.69
C ASN A 117 -1.57 -1.00 -14.84
N LYS A 118 -0.58 -1.89 -15.04
CA LYS A 118 0.84 -1.50 -15.20
C LYS A 118 1.08 -0.50 -16.34
N HIS A 119 0.26 -0.54 -17.40
CA HIS A 119 0.44 0.28 -18.60
C HIS A 119 0.01 1.74 -18.46
N ILE A 120 -0.70 2.09 -17.36
CA ILE A 120 -1.15 3.46 -17.11
C ILE A 120 -0.32 4.20 -16.08
N ILE A 121 0.63 3.55 -15.44
CA ILE A 121 1.51 4.19 -14.47
C ILE A 121 2.64 4.91 -15.19
N GLN A 122 2.82 6.20 -14.91
CA GLN A 122 3.94 7.00 -15.33
C GLN A 122 5.06 6.98 -14.31
N ASP A 123 4.70 7.19 -13.04
CA ASP A 123 5.67 7.29 -11.95
C ASP A 123 5.09 6.71 -10.66
N LEU A 124 5.95 6.08 -9.89
CA LEU A 124 5.66 5.52 -8.58
C LEU A 124 6.66 6.07 -7.60
N LYS A 125 6.23 7.03 -6.77
CA LYS A 125 7.07 7.68 -5.78
C LYS A 125 6.84 7.12 -4.40
N LEU A 126 7.90 6.67 -3.79
CA LEU A 126 7.94 6.29 -2.38
C LEU A 126 8.71 7.35 -1.60
N HIS A 127 8.10 7.92 -0.59
CA HIS A 127 8.70 8.82 0.38
C HIS A 127 8.68 8.15 1.77
N PRO A 128 9.73 7.44 2.19
CA PRO A 128 9.67 6.59 3.38
C PRO A 128 9.80 7.36 4.69
N ALA A 129 10.28 8.60 4.66
CA ALA A 129 10.32 9.56 5.77
C ALA A 129 10.75 10.94 5.26
N ALA A 130 10.61 11.97 6.09
CA ALA A 130 11.03 13.35 5.82
C ALA A 130 10.55 13.88 4.45
N PHE A 131 9.29 13.60 4.11
CA PHE A 131 8.67 13.96 2.84
C PHE A 131 8.29 15.46 2.79
N SER A 132 8.09 15.96 1.55
CA SER A 132 7.76 17.37 1.23
C SER A 132 6.48 17.85 1.91
N SER A 133 6.39 19.18 2.12
CA SER A 133 5.22 19.83 2.74
C SER A 133 3.92 19.73 1.94
N GLN A 134 3.97 19.29 0.70
CA GLN A 134 2.78 19.03 -0.12
C GLN A 134 1.95 17.82 0.32
N TYR A 135 2.54 16.94 1.14
CA TYR A 135 1.91 15.74 1.68
C TYR A 135 1.63 15.91 3.17
N GLY A 136 0.54 15.37 3.67
CA GLY A 136 0.14 15.41 5.08
C GLY A 136 -0.64 14.17 5.49
N ASN A 137 -1.13 14.18 6.72
CA ASN A 137 -1.92 13.12 7.33
C ASN A 137 -1.22 11.75 7.29
N ALA A 138 0.08 11.72 7.58
CA ALA A 138 0.88 10.50 7.67
C ALA A 138 2.02 10.65 8.68
N THR A 139 2.24 9.63 9.49
CA THR A 139 3.38 9.50 10.41
C THR A 139 4.38 8.43 9.93
N GLY A 140 4.00 7.63 8.95
CA GLY A 140 4.81 6.59 8.31
C GLY A 140 5.56 7.08 7.08
N GLY A 141 5.05 6.76 5.92
CA GLY A 141 5.56 7.14 4.61
C GLY A 141 4.45 7.59 3.68
N VAL A 142 4.84 7.98 2.46
CA VAL A 142 3.90 8.38 1.41
C VAL A 142 4.20 7.58 0.14
N ILE A 143 3.15 7.05 -0.47
CA ILE A 143 3.17 6.43 -1.80
C ILE A 143 2.32 7.30 -2.72
N ASP A 144 2.93 7.88 -3.75
CA ASP A 144 2.25 8.71 -4.75
C ASP A 144 2.38 8.06 -6.13
N VAL A 145 1.25 7.65 -6.69
CA VAL A 145 1.14 7.03 -8.02
C VAL A 145 0.71 8.10 -9.01
N THR A 146 1.54 8.37 -10.00
CA THR A 146 1.19 9.28 -11.11
C THR A 146 0.74 8.46 -12.31
N LEU A 147 -0.48 8.71 -12.77
CA LEU A 147 -1.02 8.10 -13.98
C LEU A 147 -0.53 8.85 -15.21
N ARG A 148 -0.02 8.12 -16.21
CA ARG A 148 0.44 8.75 -17.46
C ARG A 148 -0.69 9.42 -18.22
N ASP A 149 -0.35 10.35 -19.05
CA ASP A 149 -1.29 10.93 -19.99
C ASP A 149 -1.63 9.95 -21.13
N PRO A 150 -2.87 9.99 -21.64
CA PRO A 150 -3.26 9.22 -22.82
C PRO A 150 -2.41 9.59 -24.04
N ARG A 151 -1.97 8.58 -24.80
CA ARG A 151 -1.21 8.78 -26.04
C ARG A 151 -2.13 9.30 -27.14
N ASN A 152 -1.75 10.41 -27.79
CA ASN A 152 -2.48 10.94 -28.94
C ASN A 152 -2.01 10.24 -30.24
N GLN A 153 -2.46 9.02 -30.43
CA GLN A 153 -2.14 8.13 -31.55
C GLN A 153 -3.43 7.46 -32.05
N PRO A 154 -3.42 6.74 -33.19
CA PRO A 154 -4.54 5.89 -33.55
C PRO A 154 -4.93 4.97 -32.39
N PHE A 155 -6.23 4.68 -32.26
CA PHE A 155 -6.72 3.84 -31.18
C PHE A 155 -6.03 2.49 -31.19
N THR A 156 -5.54 2.10 -30.01
CA THR A 156 -4.92 0.81 -29.74
C THR A 156 -5.64 0.12 -28.58
N THR A 157 -5.55 -1.18 -28.56
CA THR A 157 -6.09 -2.02 -27.50
C THR A 157 -4.98 -2.92 -26.97
N THR A 158 -4.76 -2.89 -25.65
CA THR A 158 -3.94 -3.88 -24.95
C THR A 158 -4.85 -4.79 -24.16
N ALA A 159 -4.76 -6.09 -24.42
CA ALA A 159 -5.50 -7.12 -23.69
C ALA A 159 -4.49 -8.11 -23.08
N SER A 160 -4.64 -8.41 -21.81
CA SER A 160 -3.83 -9.42 -21.14
C SER A 160 -4.70 -10.38 -20.34
N VAL A 161 -4.22 -11.60 -20.22
CA VAL A 161 -4.82 -12.62 -19.36
C VAL A 161 -3.72 -13.42 -18.70
N SER A 162 -3.84 -13.63 -17.40
CA SER A 162 -2.96 -14.46 -16.62
C SER A 162 -3.75 -15.38 -15.68
N PHE A 163 -3.02 -16.11 -14.87
CA PHE A 163 -3.59 -16.94 -13.83
C PHE A 163 -4.31 -16.14 -12.73
N LEU A 164 -3.92 -14.90 -12.51
CA LEU A 164 -4.45 -14.06 -11.42
C LEU A 164 -5.49 -13.06 -11.91
N GLN A 165 -5.36 -12.55 -13.13
CA GLN A 165 -6.20 -11.46 -13.63
C GLN A 165 -6.31 -11.43 -15.15
N ALA A 166 -7.40 -10.84 -15.63
CA ALA A 166 -7.57 -10.39 -17.00
C ALA A 166 -7.62 -8.85 -17.03
N ALA A 167 -6.95 -8.24 -17.98
CA ALA A 167 -6.90 -6.78 -18.10
C ALA A 167 -7.15 -6.34 -19.56
N PHE A 168 -7.77 -5.18 -19.67
CA PHE A 168 -8.06 -4.52 -20.94
C PHE A 168 -7.72 -3.05 -20.84
N LEU A 169 -7.01 -2.50 -21.81
CA LEU A 169 -6.72 -1.07 -21.94
C LEU A 169 -7.05 -0.64 -23.36
N PHE A 170 -7.93 0.35 -23.50
CA PHE A 170 -8.26 1.00 -24.76
C PHE A 170 -7.78 2.44 -24.71
N GLU A 171 -7.02 2.88 -25.72
CA GLU A 171 -6.35 4.16 -25.70
C GLU A 171 -6.26 4.76 -27.11
N GLY A 172 -6.38 6.10 -27.23
CA GLY A 172 -6.13 6.79 -28.49
C GLY A 172 -6.47 8.26 -28.51
N GLY A 173 -6.08 8.92 -29.60
CA GLY A 173 -6.41 10.30 -29.92
C GLY A 173 -7.84 10.44 -30.43
N ILE A 174 -8.61 11.33 -29.81
CA ILE A 174 -9.96 11.70 -30.25
C ILE A 174 -9.88 12.82 -31.29
N SER A 175 -8.91 13.72 -31.11
CA SER A 175 -8.58 14.81 -32.03
C SER A 175 -7.11 15.21 -31.86
N GLU A 176 -6.62 16.19 -32.61
CA GLU A 176 -5.23 16.66 -32.49
C GLU A 176 -4.83 17.12 -31.08
N ASN A 177 -5.79 17.55 -30.28
CA ASN A 177 -5.56 18.09 -28.93
C ASN A 177 -6.34 17.34 -27.82
N GLN A 178 -6.88 16.17 -28.13
CA GLN A 178 -7.66 15.37 -27.19
C GLN A 178 -7.29 13.89 -27.30
N ALA A 179 -7.06 13.28 -26.16
CA ALA A 179 -6.79 11.84 -26.07
C ALA A 179 -7.46 11.24 -24.82
N ALA A 180 -7.72 9.96 -24.85
CA ALA A 180 -8.28 9.26 -23.72
C ALA A 180 -7.76 7.82 -23.64
N TYR A 181 -7.76 7.27 -22.44
CA TYR A 181 -7.71 5.83 -22.20
C TYR A 181 -8.77 5.40 -21.21
N PHE A 182 -9.09 4.11 -21.29
CA PHE A 182 -9.89 3.40 -20.29
C PHE A 182 -9.30 2.01 -20.06
N SER A 183 -9.09 1.66 -18.81
CA SER A 183 -8.58 0.36 -18.35
C SER A 183 -9.64 -0.32 -17.48
N LEU A 184 -9.76 -1.63 -17.63
CA LEU A 184 -10.57 -2.51 -16.80
C LEU A 184 -9.73 -3.73 -16.46
N ARG A 185 -9.76 -4.16 -15.20
CA ARG A 185 -9.17 -5.43 -14.76
C ARG A 185 -10.19 -6.21 -13.92
N GLU A 186 -10.06 -7.51 -13.97
CA GLU A 186 -10.90 -8.44 -13.22
C GLU A 186 -10.05 -9.64 -12.77
N SER A 187 -10.23 -10.11 -11.56
CA SER A 187 -9.58 -11.33 -11.09
C SER A 187 -10.08 -12.55 -11.89
N THR A 188 -9.18 -13.51 -12.15
CA THR A 188 -9.52 -14.78 -12.81
C THR A 188 -9.57 -15.93 -11.80
N VAL A 189 -9.22 -15.68 -10.56
CA VAL A 189 -9.12 -16.67 -9.48
C VAL A 189 -10.46 -17.40 -9.28
N ASP A 190 -11.56 -16.65 -9.21
CA ASP A 190 -12.92 -17.18 -9.08
C ASP A 190 -13.38 -18.03 -10.28
N LYS A 191 -12.74 -17.86 -11.44
CA LYS A 191 -13.06 -18.59 -12.70
C LYS A 191 -12.22 -19.84 -12.86
N ILE A 192 -11.01 -19.84 -12.31
CA ILE A 192 -10.04 -20.94 -12.44
C ILE A 192 -10.24 -21.98 -11.33
N PHE A 193 -10.50 -21.50 -10.09
CA PHE A 193 -10.63 -22.36 -8.92
C PHE A 193 -12.10 -22.65 -8.58
N ASN A 194 -12.34 -23.83 -8.02
CA ASN A 194 -13.65 -24.17 -7.43
C ASN A 194 -13.75 -23.58 -6.01
N ALA A 195 -14.99 -23.43 -5.49
CA ALA A 195 -15.21 -22.98 -4.12
C ALA A 195 -14.52 -23.89 -3.09
N ASP A 196 -14.52 -25.22 -3.34
CA ASP A 196 -13.86 -26.21 -2.48
C ASP A 196 -12.34 -25.94 -2.31
N ASN A 197 -11.70 -25.27 -3.29
CA ASN A 197 -10.28 -24.90 -3.17
C ASN A 197 -10.04 -23.79 -2.14
N PHE A 198 -11.07 -23.05 -1.75
CA PHE A 198 -11.03 -21.99 -0.76
C PHE A 198 -11.68 -22.37 0.58
N SER A 199 -12.29 -23.54 0.64
CA SER A 199 -12.96 -24.03 1.84
C SER A 199 -12.00 -24.86 2.67
N GLU A 200 -11.95 -24.60 3.95
CA GLU A 200 -11.24 -25.42 4.93
C GLU A 200 -12.28 -26.22 5.74
N GLU A 201 -12.88 -27.25 5.12
CA GLU A 201 -13.93 -28.06 5.77
C GLU A 201 -13.48 -28.69 7.08
N ASP A 202 -12.19 -29.02 7.21
CA ASP A 202 -11.62 -29.61 8.41
C ASP A 202 -11.57 -28.59 9.56
N ASP A 203 -11.40 -27.29 9.27
CA ASP A 203 -11.42 -26.23 10.29
C ASP A 203 -12.77 -25.50 10.38
N GLY A 204 -13.73 -25.90 9.59
CA GLY A 204 -15.09 -25.38 9.65
C GLY A 204 -15.36 -24.11 8.84
N THR A 205 -14.45 -23.71 7.95
CA THR A 205 -14.62 -22.57 7.05
C THR A 205 -15.09 -23.03 5.68
N ILE A 206 -16.25 -22.56 5.23
CA ILE A 206 -16.85 -22.89 3.93
C ILE A 206 -16.94 -21.61 3.09
N VAL A 207 -16.31 -21.59 1.91
CA VAL A 207 -16.42 -20.48 0.97
C VAL A 207 -17.53 -20.77 -0.05
N GLU A 208 -18.51 -19.88 -0.13
CA GLU A 208 -19.63 -19.94 -1.07
C GLU A 208 -19.47 -18.95 -2.22
N GLU A 209 -19.15 -17.71 -1.91
CA GLU A 209 -18.79 -16.66 -2.87
C GLU A 209 -17.26 -16.54 -2.91
N LYS A 210 -16.67 -16.98 -4.03
CA LYS A 210 -15.21 -16.99 -4.21
C LYS A 210 -14.64 -15.57 -4.24
N PRO A 211 -13.40 -15.37 -3.79
CA PRO A 211 -12.76 -14.08 -3.87
C PRO A 211 -12.82 -13.52 -5.29
N HIS A 212 -13.39 -12.35 -5.43
CA HIS A 212 -13.53 -11.65 -6.70
C HIS A 212 -13.12 -10.19 -6.54
N SER A 213 -12.30 -9.68 -7.45
CA SER A 213 -11.90 -8.29 -7.48
C SER A 213 -12.00 -7.72 -8.89
N THR A 214 -12.41 -6.44 -8.95
CA THR A 214 -12.42 -5.66 -10.20
C THR A 214 -11.86 -4.27 -9.93
N ASP A 215 -11.21 -3.70 -10.94
CA ASP A 215 -10.81 -2.30 -10.91
C ASP A 215 -10.92 -1.67 -12.31
N TYR A 216 -11.09 -0.36 -12.33
CA TYR A 216 -11.11 0.41 -13.55
C TYR A 216 -10.42 1.76 -13.37
N GLN A 217 -9.78 2.25 -14.43
CA GLN A 217 -9.21 3.59 -14.50
C GLN A 217 -9.47 4.19 -15.87
N GLY A 218 -9.74 5.50 -15.88
CA GLY A 218 -9.90 6.25 -17.12
C GLY A 218 -9.30 7.63 -16.98
N LYS A 219 -8.67 8.11 -18.06
CA LYS A 219 -8.14 9.47 -18.13
C LYS A 219 -8.45 10.05 -19.51
N TYR A 220 -9.01 11.24 -19.52
CA TYR A 220 -9.22 12.04 -20.72
C TYR A 220 -8.49 13.35 -20.55
N ILE A 221 -7.73 13.77 -21.56
CA ILE A 221 -7.03 15.05 -21.59
C ILE A 221 -7.47 15.87 -22.80
N TRP A 222 -7.70 17.14 -22.55
CA TRP A 222 -7.94 18.17 -23.56
C TRP A 222 -6.93 19.30 -23.41
N SER A 223 -5.96 19.38 -24.30
CA SER A 223 -5.06 20.52 -24.44
C SER A 223 -5.82 21.68 -25.08
N ILE A 224 -6.38 22.59 -24.26
CA ILE A 224 -7.18 23.75 -24.72
C ILE A 224 -6.32 24.65 -25.58
N ASN A 225 -5.08 24.88 -25.16
CA ASN A 225 -4.02 25.58 -25.88
C ASN A 225 -2.65 25.19 -25.32
N SER A 226 -1.56 25.80 -25.78
CA SER A 226 -0.19 25.52 -25.32
C SER A 226 0.07 25.81 -23.82
N GLN A 227 -0.86 26.49 -23.14
CA GLN A 227 -0.70 26.88 -21.73
C GLN A 227 -1.73 26.23 -20.81
N GLN A 228 -2.78 25.64 -21.33
CA GLN A 228 -3.89 25.15 -20.53
C GLN A 228 -4.34 23.76 -20.97
N ALA A 229 -4.58 22.90 -20.01
CA ALA A 229 -5.19 21.61 -20.22
C ALA A 229 -6.33 21.37 -19.22
N LEU A 230 -7.32 20.58 -19.63
CA LEU A 230 -8.35 20.02 -18.77
C LEU A 230 -8.22 18.50 -18.79
N THR A 231 -8.14 17.91 -17.63
CA THR A 231 -8.04 16.45 -17.47
C THR A 231 -9.22 15.95 -16.65
N LEU A 232 -9.86 14.86 -17.13
CA LEU A 232 -10.84 14.10 -16.36
C LEU A 232 -10.19 12.77 -15.97
N VAL A 233 -10.34 12.39 -14.72
CA VAL A 233 -9.80 11.13 -14.19
C VAL A 233 -10.93 10.39 -13.49
N VAL A 234 -11.03 9.08 -13.72
CA VAL A 234 -11.91 8.19 -12.98
C VAL A 234 -11.10 6.97 -12.55
N ALA A 235 -11.35 6.48 -11.35
CA ALA A 235 -10.75 5.26 -10.82
C ALA A 235 -11.74 4.59 -9.86
N GLY A 236 -11.75 3.27 -9.82
CA GLY A 236 -12.55 2.53 -8.86
C GLY A 236 -12.06 1.10 -8.73
N ALA A 237 -12.40 0.48 -7.59
CA ALA A 237 -12.10 -0.91 -7.27
C ALA A 237 -13.19 -1.51 -6.41
N SER A 238 -13.41 -2.82 -6.52
CA SER A 238 -14.29 -3.57 -5.63
C SER A 238 -13.72 -4.95 -5.33
N ASP A 239 -14.01 -5.42 -4.13
CA ASP A 239 -13.67 -6.75 -3.63
C ASP A 239 -14.89 -7.40 -3.01
N ASP A 240 -15.15 -8.65 -3.35
CA ASP A 240 -16.26 -9.46 -2.86
C ASP A 240 -15.77 -10.82 -2.40
N ILE A 241 -16.22 -11.26 -1.23
CA ILE A 241 -16.02 -12.62 -0.73
C ILE A 241 -17.12 -12.99 0.25
N GLY A 242 -17.52 -14.28 0.29
CA GLY A 242 -18.52 -14.75 1.23
C GLY A 242 -18.48 -16.26 1.47
N GLY A 243 -19.09 -16.67 2.58
CA GLY A 243 -19.13 -18.06 2.99
C GLY A 243 -19.80 -18.24 4.33
N GLU A 244 -19.40 -19.29 5.06
CA GLU A 244 -19.90 -19.64 6.38
C GLU A 244 -18.76 -20.07 7.30
N LEU A 245 -18.75 -19.56 8.52
CA LEU A 245 -18.00 -20.09 9.65
C LEU A 245 -18.91 -21.04 10.41
N THR A 246 -18.67 -22.34 10.33
CA THR A 246 -19.48 -23.32 11.04
C THR A 246 -19.16 -23.29 12.54
N GLU A 247 -20.00 -23.95 13.38
CA GLU A 247 -19.74 -24.10 14.81
C GLU A 247 -18.39 -24.81 15.12
N ARG A 248 -17.74 -25.37 14.09
CA ARG A 248 -16.44 -26.06 14.21
C ARG A 248 -15.26 -25.17 13.89
N SER A 249 -15.47 -23.94 13.41
CA SER A 249 -14.37 -23.02 13.11
C SER A 249 -13.62 -22.59 14.38
N ASN A 250 -12.34 -22.23 14.24
CA ASN A 250 -11.57 -21.72 15.37
C ASN A 250 -12.19 -20.45 15.97
N GLU A 251 -12.78 -19.60 15.11
CA GLU A 251 -13.45 -18.38 15.51
C GLU A 251 -14.67 -18.69 16.39
N ALA A 252 -15.50 -19.67 16.01
CA ALA A 252 -16.67 -20.10 16.78
C ALA A 252 -16.30 -20.81 18.08
N PHE A 253 -15.14 -21.45 18.16
CA PHE A 253 -14.64 -22.03 19.42
C PHE A 253 -14.18 -20.97 20.41
N VAL A 254 -13.64 -19.83 19.93
CA VAL A 254 -13.24 -18.70 20.77
C VAL A 254 -14.44 -17.84 21.14
N ASP A 255 -15.38 -17.64 20.21
CA ASP A 255 -16.61 -16.92 20.45
C ASP A 255 -17.75 -17.51 19.58
N PRO A 256 -18.71 -18.23 20.19
CA PRO A 256 -19.80 -18.90 19.45
C PRO A 256 -20.67 -17.96 18.58
N ASP A 257 -20.71 -16.67 18.87
CA ASP A 257 -21.47 -15.70 18.09
C ASP A 257 -20.83 -15.40 16.73
N PHE A 258 -19.61 -15.90 16.46
CA PHE A 258 -18.99 -15.84 15.13
C PHE A 258 -19.47 -16.96 14.18
N ALA A 259 -20.10 -18.02 14.71
CA ALA A 259 -20.69 -19.05 13.83
C ALA A 259 -21.82 -18.47 12.98
N GLY A 260 -21.79 -18.73 11.67
CA GLY A 260 -22.80 -18.28 10.72
C GLY A 260 -22.21 -17.72 9.43
N PRO A 261 -23.03 -17.06 8.61
CA PRO A 261 -22.58 -16.50 7.34
C PRO A 261 -21.51 -15.41 7.55
N ILE A 262 -20.55 -15.37 6.61
CA ILE A 262 -19.56 -14.31 6.51
C ILE A 262 -19.59 -13.73 5.10
N LYS A 263 -19.66 -12.42 4.98
CA LYS A 263 -19.62 -11.73 3.69
C LYS A 263 -18.96 -10.38 3.82
N LEU A 264 -18.01 -10.10 2.92
CA LEU A 264 -17.38 -8.80 2.78
C LEU A 264 -17.59 -8.28 1.36
N ASN A 265 -18.08 -7.05 1.28
CA ASN A 265 -18.05 -6.23 0.08
C ASN A 265 -17.27 -4.96 0.42
N ASP A 266 -16.28 -4.61 -0.38
CA ASP A 266 -15.48 -3.41 -0.21
C ASP A 266 -15.33 -2.73 -1.56
N ALA A 267 -15.91 -1.55 -1.72
CA ALA A 267 -15.93 -0.81 -2.96
C ALA A 267 -15.43 0.63 -2.77
N PHE A 268 -14.72 1.11 -3.77
CA PHE A 268 -14.20 2.47 -3.83
C PHE A 268 -14.37 3.01 -5.25
N ASP A 269 -14.76 4.28 -5.38
CA ASP A 269 -14.74 4.99 -6.65
C ASP A 269 -14.34 6.46 -6.46
N SER A 270 -13.69 7.03 -7.49
CA SER A 270 -13.19 8.40 -7.51
C SER A 270 -13.36 9.01 -8.90
N GLN A 271 -13.84 10.27 -8.94
CA GLN A 271 -13.96 11.04 -10.16
C GLN A 271 -13.36 12.44 -9.94
N GLY A 272 -12.44 12.83 -10.81
CA GLY A 272 -11.72 14.09 -10.69
C GLY A 272 -11.71 14.91 -11.96
N ILE A 273 -11.71 16.23 -11.80
CA ILE A 273 -11.46 17.23 -12.83
C ILE A 273 -10.23 18.03 -12.42
N LEU A 274 -9.23 18.07 -13.29
CA LEU A 274 -8.02 18.87 -13.13
C LEU A 274 -7.95 19.92 -14.24
N TRP A 275 -7.80 21.17 -13.86
CA TRP A 275 -7.40 22.24 -14.76
C TRP A 275 -5.96 22.63 -14.46
N SER A 276 -5.11 22.53 -15.46
CA SER A 276 -3.70 22.89 -15.40
C SER A 276 -3.41 24.12 -16.25
N TRP A 277 -2.60 25.02 -15.71
CA TRP A 277 -2.11 26.19 -16.41
C TRP A 277 -0.60 26.36 -16.23
N GLN A 278 0.08 26.75 -17.31
CA GLN A 278 1.48 27.16 -17.26
C GLN A 278 1.69 28.52 -17.93
N SER A 279 2.65 29.30 -17.43
CA SER A 279 3.06 30.55 -18.06
C SER A 279 3.74 30.30 -19.42
N THR A 280 3.80 31.32 -20.27
CA THR A 280 4.40 31.23 -21.62
C THR A 280 5.89 30.88 -21.58
N ASP A 281 6.58 31.28 -20.52
CA ASP A 281 7.99 30.95 -20.27
C ASP A 281 8.21 29.59 -19.59
N GLY A 282 7.11 28.89 -19.23
CA GLY A 282 7.15 27.59 -18.57
C GLY A 282 7.67 27.61 -17.13
N LEU A 283 7.79 28.79 -16.49
CA LEU A 283 8.33 28.90 -15.14
C LEU A 283 7.31 28.88 -14.03
N GLN A 284 6.04 29.12 -14.35
CA GLN A 284 4.94 29.13 -13.39
C GLN A 284 3.91 28.07 -13.76
N TYR A 285 3.39 27.37 -12.75
CA TYR A 285 2.37 26.35 -12.89
C TYR A 285 1.26 26.55 -11.89
N LEU A 286 0.04 26.31 -12.30
CA LEU A 286 -1.14 26.25 -11.44
C LEU A 286 -1.97 25.05 -11.82
N ASP A 287 -2.17 24.16 -10.85
CA ASP A 287 -3.09 23.02 -10.92
C ASP A 287 -4.25 23.26 -9.97
N VAL A 288 -5.49 23.11 -10.46
CA VAL A 288 -6.70 23.15 -9.64
C VAL A 288 -7.49 21.88 -9.89
N ARG A 289 -7.76 21.13 -8.82
CA ARG A 289 -8.44 19.84 -8.85
C ARG A 289 -9.68 19.85 -8.01
N LEU A 290 -10.75 19.26 -8.52
CA LEU A 290 -11.94 18.90 -7.78
C LEU A 290 -12.16 17.41 -7.94
N THR A 291 -12.19 16.69 -6.83
CA THR A 291 -12.36 15.23 -6.83
C THR A 291 -13.52 14.86 -5.91
N HIS A 292 -14.38 14.00 -6.37
CA HIS A 292 -15.38 13.28 -5.58
C HIS A 292 -14.90 11.85 -5.36
N MET A 293 -15.02 11.35 -4.15
CA MET A 293 -14.66 9.97 -3.78
C MET A 293 -15.80 9.38 -2.96
N ASN A 294 -16.08 8.11 -3.21
CA ASN A 294 -17.01 7.32 -2.43
C ASN A 294 -16.34 6.00 -2.04
N SER A 295 -16.56 5.56 -0.80
CA SER A 295 -16.13 4.23 -0.31
C SER A 295 -17.27 3.59 0.43
N ASP A 296 -17.54 2.31 0.15
CA ASP A 296 -18.60 1.51 0.78
C ASP A 296 -17.98 0.18 1.24
N ILE A 297 -18.02 -0.09 2.54
CA ILE A 297 -17.57 -1.34 3.14
C ILE A 297 -18.76 -1.96 3.87
N GLN A 298 -19.11 -3.19 3.51
CA GLN A 298 -20.17 -3.96 4.16
C GLN A 298 -19.61 -5.31 4.61
N PHE A 299 -19.54 -5.49 5.91
CA PHE A 299 -19.09 -6.74 6.51
C PHE A 299 -20.21 -7.34 7.34
N PHE A 300 -20.62 -8.56 6.98
CA PHE A 300 -21.61 -9.37 7.69
C PHE A 300 -20.92 -10.60 8.25
N TYR A 301 -21.21 -10.99 9.48
CA TYR A 301 -20.60 -12.17 10.08
C TYR A 301 -21.42 -12.72 11.25
N GLY A 302 -21.29 -14.03 11.49
CA GLY A 302 -21.93 -14.71 12.59
C GLY A 302 -23.45 -14.52 12.63
N ALA A 303 -24.02 -14.58 13.83
CA ALA A 303 -25.45 -14.46 14.07
C ALA A 303 -25.92 -12.99 14.02
N ASP A 304 -26.35 -12.53 12.86
CA ASP A 304 -26.92 -11.20 12.64
C ASP A 304 -25.96 -10.01 12.93
N GLN A 305 -24.66 -10.24 12.97
CA GLN A 305 -23.67 -9.17 13.14
C GLN A 305 -23.32 -8.54 11.81
N PHE A 306 -23.11 -7.22 11.82
CA PHE A 306 -22.66 -6.49 10.65
C PHE A 306 -22.03 -5.15 11.01
N LEU A 307 -21.14 -4.71 10.11
CA LEU A 307 -20.60 -3.35 10.02
C LEU A 307 -20.85 -2.84 8.60
N LYS A 308 -21.50 -1.69 8.47
CA LYS A 308 -21.60 -0.93 7.22
C LYS A 308 -20.95 0.43 7.44
N TYR A 309 -20.07 0.76 6.53
CA TYR A 309 -19.31 2.00 6.51
C TYR A 309 -19.43 2.61 5.13
N GLU A 310 -19.90 3.85 5.07
CA GLU A 310 -19.96 4.65 3.84
C GLU A 310 -19.19 5.95 4.05
N GLU A 311 -18.34 6.31 3.09
CA GLU A 311 -17.66 7.60 3.01
C GLU A 311 -18.03 8.29 1.71
N ASP A 312 -18.50 9.54 1.77
CA ASP A 312 -18.68 10.46 0.64
C ASP A 312 -17.83 11.70 0.85
N SER A 313 -16.86 11.92 -0.04
CA SER A 313 -15.84 12.95 0.12
C SER A 313 -15.71 13.82 -1.11
N MET A 314 -15.68 15.15 -0.90
CA MET A 314 -15.33 16.15 -1.91
C MET A 314 -14.01 16.81 -1.55
N VAL A 315 -13.03 16.75 -2.46
CA VAL A 315 -11.70 17.32 -2.28
C VAL A 315 -11.45 18.41 -3.31
N LEU A 316 -11.18 19.62 -2.85
CA LEU A 316 -10.69 20.73 -3.67
C LEU A 316 -9.22 20.97 -3.35
N ARG A 317 -8.35 20.85 -4.34
CA ARG A 317 -6.92 21.11 -4.21
C ARG A 317 -6.45 22.12 -5.27
N ALA A 318 -5.59 23.07 -4.84
CA ALA A 318 -4.89 23.96 -5.74
C ALA A 318 -3.41 24.02 -5.36
N ASP A 319 -2.54 23.79 -6.36
CA ASP A 319 -1.08 23.83 -6.21
C ASP A 319 -0.53 24.88 -7.19
N TYR A 320 0.28 25.81 -6.71
CA TYR A 320 0.92 26.84 -7.49
C TYR A 320 2.42 26.85 -7.27
N GLN A 321 3.18 26.86 -8.36
CA GLN A 321 4.64 26.96 -8.32
C GLN A 321 5.11 28.14 -9.16
N MET A 322 6.07 28.90 -8.61
CA MET A 322 6.68 30.04 -9.28
C MET A 322 8.13 30.26 -8.86
N PRO A 323 9.01 30.81 -9.71
CA PRO A 323 10.24 31.42 -9.27
C PRO A 323 9.92 32.69 -8.47
N LEU A 324 10.52 32.80 -7.27
CA LEU A 324 10.38 34.02 -6.47
C LEU A 324 11.51 34.99 -6.75
N PHE A 325 12.75 34.45 -6.95
CA PHE A 325 13.97 35.13 -7.35
C PHE A 325 14.79 34.18 -8.23
N ASP A 326 15.91 34.61 -8.77
CA ASP A 326 16.76 33.77 -9.65
C ASP A 326 17.18 32.43 -9.00
N SER A 327 17.29 32.40 -7.68
CA SER A 327 17.72 31.23 -6.89
C SER A 327 16.62 30.61 -6.01
N HIS A 328 15.38 31.06 -6.13
CA HIS A 328 14.26 30.61 -5.28
C HIS A 328 13.13 30.06 -6.12
N SER A 329 12.66 28.86 -5.79
CA SER A 329 11.43 28.28 -6.33
C SER A 329 10.42 28.08 -5.19
N LEU A 330 9.31 28.81 -5.26
CA LEU A 330 8.22 28.77 -4.28
C LEU A 330 7.10 27.87 -4.77
N SER A 331 6.71 26.91 -3.94
CA SER A 331 5.52 26.08 -4.12
C SER A 331 4.53 26.39 -3.01
N LEU A 332 3.29 26.64 -3.38
CA LEU A 332 2.18 26.91 -2.47
C LEU A 332 1.03 25.97 -2.79
N GLY A 333 0.31 25.52 -1.79
CA GLY A 333 -0.90 24.75 -2.05
C GLY A 333 -1.92 24.87 -0.94
N VAL A 334 -3.17 24.61 -1.32
CA VAL A 334 -4.31 24.50 -0.42
C VAL A 334 -5.08 23.24 -0.80
N ASN A 335 -5.51 22.50 0.20
CA ASN A 335 -6.40 21.36 0.03
C ASN A 335 -7.51 21.45 1.06
N GLN A 336 -8.75 21.29 0.62
CA GLN A 336 -9.91 21.20 1.49
C GLN A 336 -10.69 19.94 1.13
N SER A 337 -10.85 19.05 2.11
CA SER A 337 -11.75 17.91 2.02
C SER A 337 -12.98 18.13 2.89
N VAL A 338 -14.11 17.69 2.39
CA VAL A 338 -15.38 17.62 3.13
C VAL A 338 -15.84 16.19 3.02
N SER A 339 -15.72 15.42 4.10
CA SER A 339 -16.07 14.01 4.16
C SER A 339 -17.28 13.80 5.06
N HIS A 340 -18.22 13.01 4.58
CA HIS A 340 -19.37 12.51 5.35
C HIS A 340 -19.16 11.02 5.55
N PHE A 341 -19.20 10.59 6.79
CA PHE A 341 -19.07 9.20 7.18
C PHE A 341 -20.36 8.73 7.81
N ASP A 342 -20.92 7.64 7.28
CA ASP A 342 -22.07 6.95 7.83
C ASP A 342 -21.64 5.57 8.31
N VAL A 343 -21.78 5.30 9.60
CA VAL A 343 -21.49 4.00 10.21
C VAL A 343 -22.78 3.42 10.75
N ASP A 344 -23.10 2.20 10.36
CA ASP A 344 -24.27 1.45 10.80
C ASP A 344 -23.83 0.04 11.19
N ALA A 345 -23.83 -0.29 12.47
CA ALA A 345 -23.29 -1.53 12.97
C ALA A 345 -24.22 -2.22 13.97
N ASN A 346 -24.19 -3.54 13.96
CA ASN A 346 -24.77 -4.42 14.95
C ASN A 346 -23.73 -5.49 15.27
N GLN A 347 -22.88 -5.21 16.27
CA GLN A 347 -21.72 -6.04 16.57
C GLN A 347 -21.27 -5.93 18.01
N LYS A 348 -20.37 -6.79 18.44
CA LYS A 348 -19.67 -6.66 19.70
C LYS A 348 -18.67 -5.51 19.62
N ILE A 349 -18.74 -4.56 20.56
CA ILE A 349 -17.85 -3.39 20.60
C ILE A 349 -16.81 -3.65 21.66
N VAL A 350 -15.56 -3.81 21.23
CA VAL A 350 -14.41 -4.01 22.10
C VAL A 350 -13.38 -2.92 21.83
N SER A 351 -12.97 -2.21 22.86
CA SER A 351 -11.86 -1.26 22.77
C SER A 351 -10.55 -2.04 22.67
N CYS A 352 -9.93 -1.97 21.50
CA CYS A 352 -8.70 -2.68 21.21
C CYS A 352 -7.70 -1.80 20.47
N SER A 353 -6.42 -1.97 20.76
CA SER A 353 -5.33 -1.22 20.13
C SER A 353 -4.10 -2.11 19.91
N ASP A 354 -3.13 -1.60 19.16
CA ASP A 354 -1.84 -2.27 18.93
C ASP A 354 -1.04 -2.51 20.21
N PHE A 355 -1.51 -2.05 21.35
CA PHE A 355 -0.88 -2.23 22.66
C PHE A 355 -1.52 -3.36 23.49
N ASP A 356 -2.62 -3.92 23.02
CA ASP A 356 -3.32 -5.00 23.71
C ASP A 356 -2.88 -6.36 23.17
N VAL A 357 -2.62 -7.29 24.04
CA VAL A 357 -2.19 -8.65 23.65
C VAL A 357 -3.37 -9.52 23.24
N ASP A 358 -4.57 -9.18 23.70
CA ASP A 358 -5.81 -9.88 23.47
C ASP A 358 -7.00 -8.93 23.54
N CYS A 359 -8.03 -9.21 22.75
CA CYS A 359 -9.27 -8.44 22.71
C CYS A 359 -10.47 -9.41 22.71
N PRO A 360 -10.74 -10.07 23.87
CA PRO A 360 -11.78 -11.10 23.93
C PRO A 360 -13.18 -10.51 23.70
N THR A 361 -13.97 -11.20 22.90
CA THR A 361 -15.35 -10.79 22.53
C THR A 361 -16.42 -11.66 23.18
N VAL A 362 -16.08 -12.83 23.71
CA VAL A 362 -17.03 -13.88 24.11
C VAL A 362 -18.09 -13.42 25.12
N ASP A 363 -17.71 -12.58 26.09
CA ASP A 363 -18.61 -12.05 27.13
C ASP A 363 -19.19 -10.66 26.78
N VAL A 364 -18.93 -10.14 25.57
CA VAL A 364 -19.38 -8.84 25.11
C VAL A 364 -20.72 -8.96 24.44
N ALA A 365 -21.67 -8.08 24.80
CA ALA A 365 -22.98 -8.04 24.17
C ALA A 365 -22.89 -7.48 22.73
N ILE A 366 -23.75 -8.00 21.85
CA ILE A 366 -23.96 -7.39 20.54
C ILE A 366 -24.77 -6.12 20.73
N GLU A 367 -24.22 -5.02 20.27
CA GLU A 367 -24.83 -3.68 20.36
C GLU A 367 -25.13 -3.11 18.98
N ARG A 368 -26.26 -2.43 18.88
CA ARG A 368 -26.68 -1.70 17.70
C ARG A 368 -26.32 -0.23 17.84
N PHE A 369 -25.55 0.29 16.92
CA PHE A 369 -25.34 1.74 16.85
C PHE A 369 -25.39 2.27 15.42
N LYS A 370 -25.72 3.53 15.29
CA LYS A 370 -25.66 4.27 14.03
C LYS A 370 -25.14 5.66 14.30
N GLU A 371 -24.13 6.06 13.57
CA GLU A 371 -23.50 7.36 13.70
C GLU A 371 -23.17 7.96 12.33
N SER A 372 -23.50 9.24 12.15
CA SER A 372 -23.12 10.02 10.97
C SER A 372 -22.26 11.19 11.43
N ILE A 373 -21.07 11.33 10.87
CA ILE A 373 -20.19 12.44 11.16
C ILE A 373 -19.79 13.16 9.90
N LYS A 374 -19.55 14.46 10.02
CA LYS A 374 -18.97 15.29 8.97
C LYS A 374 -17.62 15.80 9.44
N VAL A 375 -16.60 15.59 8.63
CA VAL A 375 -15.24 16.06 8.89
C VAL A 375 -14.82 17.02 7.80
N ILE A 376 -14.41 18.23 8.17
CA ILE A 376 -13.80 19.18 7.25
C ILE A 376 -12.32 19.28 7.59
N THR A 377 -11.47 18.87 6.65
CA THR A 377 -10.02 19.03 6.80
C THR A 377 -9.53 20.09 5.83
N THR A 378 -8.87 21.12 6.35
CA THR A 378 -8.24 22.16 5.55
C THR A 378 -6.74 22.11 5.76
N THR A 379 -5.98 21.98 4.67
CA THR A 379 -4.53 22.02 4.71
C THR A 379 -3.98 23.11 3.80
N VAL A 380 -2.92 23.75 4.24
CA VAL A 380 -2.19 24.76 3.47
C VAL A 380 -0.71 24.45 3.58
N TYR A 381 0.02 24.49 2.47
CA TYR A 381 1.46 24.36 2.52
C TYR A 381 2.17 25.47 1.76
N ALA A 382 3.39 25.76 2.21
CA ALA A 382 4.35 26.59 1.51
C ALA A 382 5.72 25.93 1.58
N GLU A 383 6.39 25.83 0.45
CA GLU A 383 7.73 25.25 0.35
C GLU A 383 8.60 26.11 -0.57
N ASN A 384 9.78 26.52 -0.09
CA ASN A 384 10.71 27.32 -0.85
C ASN A 384 12.03 26.56 -1.01
N ALA A 385 12.33 26.17 -2.24
CA ALA A 385 13.63 25.62 -2.61
C ALA A 385 14.59 26.76 -2.96
N ILE A 386 15.72 26.84 -2.26
CA ILE A 386 16.70 27.91 -2.31
C ILE A 386 18.04 27.33 -2.81
N GLN A 387 18.43 27.70 -4.01
CA GLN A 387 19.75 27.36 -4.54
C GLN A 387 20.78 28.29 -3.93
N LEU A 388 21.53 27.82 -2.90
CA LEU A 388 22.57 28.60 -2.24
C LEU A 388 23.83 28.74 -3.11
N THR A 389 24.16 27.67 -3.83
CA THR A 389 25.28 27.59 -4.78
C THR A 389 24.90 26.58 -5.87
N ASP A 390 25.69 26.44 -6.92
CA ASP A 390 25.50 25.40 -7.95
C ASP A 390 25.50 23.96 -7.39
N ARG A 391 25.96 23.79 -6.16
CA ARG A 391 26.11 22.47 -5.49
C ARG A 391 25.30 22.33 -4.21
N GLN A 392 24.58 23.36 -3.79
CA GLN A 392 23.82 23.33 -2.53
C GLN A 392 22.41 23.88 -2.73
N ASN A 393 21.45 23.12 -2.28
CA ASN A 393 20.05 23.51 -2.24
C ASN A 393 19.50 23.33 -0.83
N ILE A 394 18.74 24.29 -0.32
CA ILE A 394 17.96 24.17 0.93
C ILE A 394 16.50 24.32 0.57
N THR A 395 15.70 23.36 1.01
CA THR A 395 14.24 23.42 0.94
C THR A 395 13.69 23.67 2.33
N LEU A 396 12.92 24.75 2.49
CA LEU A 396 12.21 25.11 3.71
C LEU A 396 10.73 25.01 3.44
N GLY A 397 10.04 24.21 4.25
CA GLY A 397 8.62 23.95 4.09
C GLY A 397 7.83 24.12 5.39
N LEU A 398 6.57 24.45 5.24
CA LEU A 398 5.59 24.47 6.32
C LEU A 398 4.31 23.84 5.77
N HIS A 399 3.82 22.81 6.45
CA HIS A 399 2.49 22.26 6.26
C HIS A 399 1.63 22.66 7.45
N TYR A 400 0.43 23.17 7.20
CA TYR A 400 -0.56 23.45 8.23
C TYR A 400 -1.83 22.68 7.93
N SER A 401 -2.36 21.98 8.93
CA SER A 401 -3.62 21.25 8.84
C SER A 401 -4.57 21.66 9.96
N ASN A 402 -5.86 21.64 9.65
CA ASN A 402 -6.94 21.83 10.63
C ASN A 402 -8.02 20.77 10.36
N ASN A 403 -8.39 20.03 11.40
CA ASN A 403 -9.51 19.09 11.41
C ASN A 403 -10.60 19.65 12.32
N ASP A 404 -11.76 19.98 11.77
CA ASP A 404 -12.83 20.63 12.51
C ASP A 404 -13.57 19.71 13.49
N TYR A 405 -13.66 18.41 13.16
CA TYR A 405 -14.32 17.41 14.01
C TYR A 405 -13.56 17.19 15.33
N LEU A 406 -12.24 16.96 15.24
CA LEU A 406 -11.39 16.83 16.43
C LEU A 406 -11.06 18.19 17.07
N SER A 407 -11.30 19.30 16.38
CA SER A 407 -10.84 20.65 16.77
C SER A 407 -9.31 20.73 16.93
N GLU A 408 -8.57 19.95 16.14
CA GLU A 408 -7.12 19.88 16.14
C GLU A 408 -6.51 20.67 14.97
N SER A 409 -5.41 21.37 15.26
CA SER A 409 -4.67 22.14 14.27
C SER A 409 -3.18 21.92 14.47
N GLU A 410 -2.47 21.59 13.39
CA GLU A 410 -1.04 21.30 13.44
C GLU A 410 -0.25 22.18 12.48
N ALA A 411 0.91 22.61 12.92
CA ALA A 411 1.88 23.33 12.12
C ALA A 411 3.18 22.51 12.06
N GLU A 412 3.55 22.07 10.86
CA GLU A 412 4.58 21.07 10.61
C GLU A 412 5.73 21.67 9.78
N PRO A 413 6.72 22.29 10.42
CA PRO A 413 7.93 22.75 9.72
C PRO A 413 8.75 21.57 9.22
N ARG A 414 9.30 21.74 8.01
CA ARG A 414 10.16 20.75 7.35
C ARG A 414 11.36 21.44 6.74
N VAL A 415 12.51 20.78 6.77
CA VAL A 415 13.74 21.27 6.19
C VAL A 415 14.49 20.13 5.51
N ARG A 416 15.05 20.45 4.36
CA ARG A 416 15.96 19.58 3.63
C ARG A 416 17.14 20.40 3.12
N TRP A 417 18.35 19.88 3.27
CA TRP A 417 19.57 20.43 2.69
C TRP A 417 20.23 19.36 1.83
N ASP A 418 20.38 19.65 0.55
CA ASP A 418 21.04 18.82 -0.43
C ASP A 418 22.40 19.41 -0.79
N PHE A 419 23.43 18.58 -0.82
CA PHE A 419 24.78 18.97 -1.15
C PHE A 419 25.43 18.00 -2.15
N GLN A 420 25.74 18.53 -3.34
CA GLN A 420 26.54 17.86 -4.36
C GLN A 420 28.02 18.08 -4.01
N VAL A 421 28.65 17.09 -3.37
CA VAL A 421 30.07 17.18 -2.91
C VAL A 421 31.01 17.34 -4.11
N ASN A 422 30.79 16.52 -5.15
CA ASN A 422 31.43 16.62 -6.46
C ASN A 422 30.49 15.99 -7.51
N ASP A 423 30.94 15.76 -8.74
CA ASP A 423 30.09 15.29 -9.83
C ASP A 423 29.47 13.90 -9.56
N ASP A 424 30.14 13.08 -8.74
CA ASP A 424 29.71 11.70 -8.43
C ASP A 424 29.03 11.57 -7.07
N TRP A 425 29.42 12.41 -6.08
CA TRP A 425 28.99 12.28 -4.69
C TRP A 425 27.94 13.31 -4.31
N LYS A 426 26.85 12.86 -3.70
CA LYS A 426 25.83 13.70 -3.08
C LYS A 426 25.50 13.23 -1.67
N THR A 427 25.10 14.20 -0.84
CA THR A 427 24.56 13.93 0.50
C THR A 427 23.39 14.86 0.77
N TYR A 428 22.49 14.44 1.65
CA TYR A 428 21.42 15.30 2.12
C TYR A 428 21.11 15.04 3.59
N ILE A 429 20.52 16.04 4.22
CA ILE A 429 19.92 15.96 5.56
C ILE A 429 18.49 16.48 5.43
N ALA A 430 17.54 15.75 5.99
CA ALA A 430 16.16 16.17 6.04
C ALA A 430 15.58 15.93 7.44
N ALA A 431 14.75 16.85 7.91
CA ALA A 431 14.01 16.72 9.16
C ALA A 431 12.66 17.42 9.07
N GLY A 432 11.67 16.95 9.82
CA GLY A 432 10.36 17.56 9.84
C GLY A 432 9.45 17.01 10.92
N LEU A 433 8.39 17.77 11.19
CA LEU A 433 7.26 17.35 12.00
C LEU A 433 6.14 16.87 11.10
N TYR A 434 5.41 15.87 11.56
CA TYR A 434 4.34 15.19 10.83
C TYR A 434 3.21 14.85 11.79
N SER A 435 1.97 14.91 11.32
CA SER A 435 0.81 14.49 12.09
C SER A 435 -0.14 13.65 11.27
N GLN A 436 -0.97 12.88 11.98
CA GLN A 436 -1.99 12.03 11.38
C GLN A 436 -3.23 11.99 12.27
N THR A 437 -4.40 12.12 11.66
CA THR A 437 -5.68 11.92 12.34
C THR A 437 -5.80 10.45 12.74
N PRO A 438 -6.19 10.10 13.98
CA PRO A 438 -6.48 8.73 14.36
C PRO A 438 -7.56 8.10 13.47
N ALA A 439 -7.53 6.78 13.33
CA ALA A 439 -8.51 6.03 12.54
C ALA A 439 -9.95 6.32 12.99
N LEU A 440 -10.90 6.27 12.03
CA LEU A 440 -12.28 6.72 12.26
C LEU A 440 -12.95 6.01 13.45
N GLU A 441 -12.81 4.70 13.56
CA GLU A 441 -13.42 3.90 14.64
C GLU A 441 -12.97 4.34 16.03
N LYS A 442 -11.78 4.95 16.14
CA LYS A 442 -11.23 5.47 17.41
C LYS A 442 -11.75 6.84 17.79
N ILE A 443 -12.30 7.61 16.83
CA ILE A 443 -12.79 8.98 17.06
C ILE A 443 -14.32 9.10 17.08
N LEU A 444 -15.05 8.03 16.80
CA LEU A 444 -16.51 8.01 16.88
C LEU A 444 -16.97 8.36 18.31
N SER A 445 -18.10 9.06 18.43
CA SER A 445 -18.61 9.52 19.72
C SER A 445 -19.22 8.40 20.56
N GLN A 446 -19.76 7.36 19.91
CA GLN A 446 -20.45 6.25 20.59
C GLN A 446 -19.49 5.12 20.97
N THR A 447 -18.45 4.88 20.18
CA THR A 447 -17.58 3.69 20.34
C THR A 447 -16.10 4.05 20.51
N GLY A 448 -15.75 5.31 20.38
CA GLY A 448 -14.38 5.81 20.40
C GLY A 448 -14.14 6.91 21.44
N ASN A 449 -13.38 7.92 21.03
CA ASN A 449 -13.12 9.14 21.77
C ASN A 449 -12.97 10.33 20.80
N PRO A 450 -13.97 11.21 20.67
CA PRO A 450 -13.93 12.37 19.77
C PRO A 450 -12.98 13.49 20.26
N HIS A 451 -12.32 13.31 21.41
CA HIS A 451 -11.35 14.26 21.97
C HIS A 451 -9.90 13.77 21.82
N LEU A 452 -9.66 12.76 21.00
CA LEU A 452 -8.31 12.32 20.67
C LEU A 452 -7.56 13.44 19.94
N LYS A 453 -6.26 13.52 20.23
CA LYS A 453 -5.32 14.36 19.48
C LYS A 453 -4.82 13.64 18.24
N ASN A 454 -4.30 14.41 17.29
CA ASN A 454 -3.54 13.84 16.20
C ASN A 454 -2.31 13.09 16.72
N ILE A 455 -2.03 11.94 16.11
CA ILE A 455 -0.78 11.21 16.29
C ILE A 455 0.34 12.06 15.67
N LYS A 456 1.52 12.10 16.29
CA LYS A 456 2.65 12.94 15.85
C LYS A 456 3.90 12.12 15.58
N ALA A 457 4.68 12.58 14.63
CA ALA A 457 6.01 12.03 14.35
C ALA A 457 7.03 13.13 14.09
N THR A 458 8.25 12.93 14.59
CA THR A 458 9.43 13.70 14.19
C THR A 458 10.31 12.80 13.35
N HIS A 459 10.59 13.20 12.11
CA HIS A 459 11.49 12.46 11.23
C HIS A 459 12.83 13.16 11.09
N PHE A 460 13.88 12.36 11.06
CA PHE A 460 15.23 12.75 10.69
C PHE A 460 15.82 11.74 9.72
N VAL A 461 16.44 12.23 8.65
CA VAL A 461 17.12 11.39 7.65
C VAL A 461 18.45 12.05 7.25
N TRP A 462 19.50 11.25 7.18
CA TRP A 462 20.76 11.61 6.53
C TRP A 462 21.08 10.60 5.46
N GLY A 463 21.23 11.07 4.24
CA GLY A 463 21.52 10.24 3.08
C GLY A 463 22.84 10.61 2.41
N VAL A 464 23.53 9.61 1.87
CA VAL A 464 24.73 9.77 1.05
C VAL A 464 24.69 8.78 -0.10
N GLY A 465 25.10 9.23 -1.28
CA GLY A 465 25.15 8.39 -2.47
C GLY A 465 26.26 8.76 -3.43
N GLN A 466 26.61 7.79 -4.27
CA GLN A 466 27.64 7.96 -5.29
C GLN A 466 27.21 7.32 -6.60
N ALA A 467 27.35 8.08 -7.69
CA ALA A 467 27.33 7.53 -9.05
C ALA A 467 28.72 6.97 -9.37
N LEU A 468 28.75 5.76 -9.93
CA LEU A 468 29.95 5.05 -10.33
C LEU A 468 29.96 4.84 -11.85
N ASP A 469 31.09 4.42 -12.38
CA ASP A 469 31.21 4.08 -13.81
C ASP A 469 30.29 2.93 -14.23
N ASN A 470 30.01 2.85 -15.52
CA ASN A 470 29.23 1.76 -16.15
C ASN A 470 27.82 1.58 -15.60
N GLY A 471 27.16 2.66 -15.16
CA GLY A 471 25.77 2.64 -14.68
C GLY A 471 25.59 2.05 -13.29
N TRP A 472 26.63 1.89 -12.51
CA TRP A 472 26.52 1.56 -11.09
C TRP A 472 26.25 2.82 -10.27
N SER A 473 25.49 2.67 -9.21
CA SER A 473 25.33 3.69 -8.16
C SER A 473 25.02 3.02 -6.84
N TRP A 474 25.30 3.72 -5.75
CA TRP A 474 24.84 3.28 -4.44
C TRP A 474 24.32 4.47 -3.63
N HIS A 475 23.43 4.18 -2.69
CA HIS A 475 22.84 5.14 -1.80
C HIS A 475 22.61 4.51 -0.42
N THR A 476 22.87 5.28 0.63
CA THR A 476 22.64 4.84 2.03
C THR A 476 21.92 5.94 2.77
N ASP A 477 20.86 5.55 3.49
CA ASP A 477 20.12 6.41 4.42
C ASP A 477 20.31 5.93 5.86
N LEU A 478 20.48 6.88 6.75
CA LEU A 478 20.25 6.73 8.18
C LEU A 478 18.95 7.44 8.51
N PHE A 479 18.00 6.75 9.14
CA PHE A 479 16.72 7.34 9.51
C PHE A 479 16.42 7.16 10.99
N TYR A 480 15.67 8.12 11.54
CA TYR A 480 15.12 8.09 12.88
C TYR A 480 13.71 8.70 12.84
N LYS A 481 12.74 8.00 13.42
CA LYS A 481 11.37 8.45 13.63
C LYS A 481 11.05 8.36 15.12
N ASP A 482 10.56 9.44 15.68
CA ASP A 482 10.05 9.54 17.04
C ASP A 482 8.54 9.79 16.99
N LEU A 483 7.75 8.91 17.59
CA LEU A 483 6.29 8.92 17.52
C LEU A 483 5.73 9.25 18.90
N SER A 484 4.76 10.15 18.96
CA SER A 484 4.09 10.54 20.19
C SER A 484 2.57 10.65 20.00
N ASP A 485 1.85 10.76 21.08
CA ASP A 485 0.38 10.81 21.09
C ASP A 485 -0.28 9.59 20.40
N LEU A 486 0.39 8.40 20.41
CA LEU A 486 -0.19 7.16 19.86
C LEU A 486 -1.42 6.75 20.66
N VAL A 487 -2.39 6.16 19.95
CA VAL A 487 -3.70 5.83 20.53
C VAL A 487 -3.68 4.43 21.15
N VAL A 488 -4.13 4.34 22.38
CA VAL A 488 -4.29 3.11 23.17
C VAL A 488 -5.72 2.94 23.64
N SER A 489 -6.17 1.69 23.80
CA SER A 489 -7.46 1.39 24.44
C SER A 489 -7.47 1.80 25.91
N VAL A 490 -8.62 2.15 26.45
CA VAL A 490 -8.83 2.43 27.89
C VAL A 490 -9.59 1.24 28.48
N PRO A 491 -8.98 0.38 29.34
CA PRO A 491 -9.69 -0.71 29.97
C PRO A 491 -10.78 -0.21 30.95
N ASP A 492 -11.89 -0.94 31.06
CA ASP A 492 -13.04 -0.60 31.91
C ASP A 492 -12.68 -0.44 33.39
N ASP A 493 -11.62 -1.10 33.85
CA ASP A 493 -11.14 -1.08 35.22
C ASP A 493 -10.08 0.02 35.50
N SER A 494 -9.75 0.81 34.49
CA SER A 494 -8.76 1.88 34.62
C SER A 494 -9.29 3.08 35.42
N VAL A 495 -8.37 3.89 35.96
CA VAL A 495 -8.72 5.17 36.64
C VAL A 495 -9.43 6.13 35.70
N ASP A 496 -9.23 5.96 34.39
CA ASP A 496 -9.82 6.77 33.33
C ASP A 496 -11.22 6.30 32.90
N ALA A 497 -11.70 5.15 33.39
CA ALA A 497 -13.06 4.64 33.16
C ALA A 497 -14.18 5.62 33.58
N ASN A 498 -13.83 6.64 34.34
CA ASN A 498 -14.76 7.76 34.68
C ASN A 498 -14.96 8.77 33.53
N LEU A 499 -14.19 8.65 32.43
CA LEU A 499 -14.27 9.56 31.27
C LEU A 499 -15.26 9.12 30.21
N ASP A 500 -15.83 7.92 30.34
CA ASP A 500 -16.77 7.35 29.37
C ASP A 500 -16.21 7.31 27.94
N VAL A 501 -14.89 7.04 27.81
CA VAL A 501 -14.16 7.00 26.54
C VAL A 501 -13.35 5.72 26.41
N ASN A 502 -13.30 5.19 25.20
CA ASN A 502 -12.69 3.88 24.91
C ASN A 502 -11.21 3.97 24.52
N TYR A 503 -10.70 5.16 24.17
CA TYR A 503 -9.32 5.37 23.70
C TYR A 503 -8.70 6.63 24.28
N SER A 504 -7.36 6.65 24.39
CA SER A 504 -6.56 7.79 24.83
C SER A 504 -5.22 7.88 24.11
N ASN A 505 -4.60 9.09 24.04
CA ASN A 505 -3.27 9.30 23.45
C ASN A 505 -2.16 9.07 24.48
N GLN A 506 -2.02 7.86 24.99
CA GLN A 506 -1.07 7.53 26.07
C GLN A 506 -0.03 6.48 25.65
N ALA A 507 0.50 6.60 24.43
CA ALA A 507 1.64 5.81 24.00
C ALA A 507 2.59 6.60 23.10
N GLU A 508 3.78 6.07 22.97
CA GLU A 508 4.87 6.58 22.14
C GLU A 508 5.58 5.46 21.42
N GLY A 509 6.41 5.80 20.45
CA GLY A 509 7.16 4.81 19.70
C GLY A 509 8.41 5.39 19.07
N VAL A 510 9.31 4.51 18.67
CA VAL A 510 10.52 4.86 17.95
C VAL A 510 10.78 3.85 16.83
N ALA A 511 11.24 4.36 15.68
CA ALA A 511 11.77 3.52 14.61
C ALA A 511 13.05 4.14 14.05
N TYR A 512 14.10 3.34 13.87
CA TYR A 512 15.38 3.83 13.35
C TYR A 512 16.12 2.73 12.62
N GLY A 513 17.01 3.14 11.71
CA GLY A 513 17.77 2.16 10.93
C GLY A 513 18.74 2.75 9.93
N VAL A 514 19.34 1.82 9.20
CA VAL A 514 20.26 2.08 8.08
C VAL A 514 19.78 1.31 6.87
N GLU A 515 19.75 1.97 5.73
CA GLU A 515 19.38 1.38 4.45
C GLU A 515 20.51 1.56 3.44
N LEU A 516 20.73 0.56 2.62
CA LEU A 516 21.67 0.59 1.50
C LEU A 516 20.96 0.09 0.23
N LEU A 517 21.02 0.87 -0.82
CA LEU A 517 20.65 0.50 -2.18
C LEU A 517 21.88 0.53 -3.07
N ILE A 518 22.19 -0.59 -3.71
CA ILE A 518 23.17 -0.68 -4.79
C ILE A 518 22.39 -0.91 -6.07
N ASN A 519 22.50 -0.02 -7.03
CA ASN A 519 21.76 -0.04 -8.27
C ASN A 519 22.67 -0.18 -9.48
N LYS A 520 22.26 -0.98 -10.45
CA LYS A 520 22.90 -1.14 -11.75
C LYS A 520 21.90 -0.80 -12.84
N ALA A 521 22.05 0.34 -13.47
CA ALA A 521 21.24 0.73 -14.63
C ALA A 521 21.52 -0.19 -15.83
N LEU A 522 20.53 -0.37 -16.69
CA LEU A 522 20.68 -1.15 -17.92
C LEU A 522 21.78 -0.54 -18.81
N THR A 523 22.81 -1.33 -19.12
CA THR A 523 23.89 -0.86 -20.00
C THR A 523 23.96 -1.65 -21.31
N GLU A 524 24.01 -2.97 -21.25
CA GLU A 524 24.02 -3.81 -22.45
C GLU A 524 22.91 -4.87 -22.40
N LYS A 525 22.97 -5.74 -21.40
CA LYS A 525 22.08 -6.91 -21.30
C LYS A 525 21.44 -7.11 -19.96
N TRP A 526 21.92 -6.45 -18.90
CA TRP A 526 21.40 -6.67 -17.58
C TRP A 526 21.31 -5.39 -16.76
N ASP A 527 20.33 -5.36 -15.91
CA ASP A 527 20.09 -4.37 -14.88
C ASP A 527 19.66 -5.05 -13.58
N GLY A 528 19.66 -4.30 -12.50
CA GLY A 528 19.22 -4.85 -11.23
C GLY A 528 19.60 -3.96 -10.06
N TRP A 529 19.25 -4.41 -8.87
CA TRP A 529 19.64 -3.76 -7.63
C TRP A 529 19.71 -4.74 -6.47
N ALA A 530 20.44 -4.35 -5.44
CA ALA A 530 20.43 -4.99 -4.14
C ALA A 530 20.04 -3.95 -3.09
N ALA A 531 19.09 -4.28 -2.24
CA ALA A 531 18.62 -3.44 -1.15
C ALA A 531 18.82 -4.16 0.18
N LEU A 532 19.45 -3.47 1.15
CA LEU A 532 19.62 -3.96 2.52
C LEU A 532 19.03 -2.94 3.48
N SER A 533 18.19 -3.41 4.40
CA SER A 533 17.65 -2.59 5.48
C SER A 533 17.97 -3.25 6.82
N LEU A 534 18.55 -2.47 7.72
CA LEU A 534 18.79 -2.83 9.11
C LEU A 534 18.05 -1.81 9.97
N GLY A 535 17.08 -2.27 10.78
CA GLY A 535 16.25 -1.35 11.55
C GLY A 535 15.70 -1.96 12.83
N LYS A 536 15.08 -1.10 13.62
CA LYS A 536 14.38 -1.46 14.84
C LYS A 536 13.16 -0.57 15.02
N ALA A 537 12.04 -1.15 15.46
CA ALA A 537 10.83 -0.42 15.83
C ALA A 537 10.31 -0.91 17.19
N GLU A 538 10.01 0.04 18.08
CA GLU A 538 9.50 -0.21 19.42
C GLU A 538 8.30 0.68 19.72
N ARG A 539 7.43 0.20 20.60
CA ARG A 539 6.27 0.94 21.13
C ARG A 539 6.28 0.90 22.65
N THR A 540 5.87 1.98 23.28
CA THR A 540 5.79 2.13 24.73
C THR A 540 4.38 2.54 25.13
N ASP A 541 3.71 1.69 25.92
CA ASP A 541 2.48 2.03 26.62
C ASP A 541 2.82 2.82 27.89
N LEU A 542 2.51 4.11 27.90
CA LEU A 542 2.83 4.99 29.03
C LEU A 542 1.98 4.70 30.27
N ARG A 543 0.78 4.11 30.11
CA ARG A 543 -0.08 3.72 31.23
C ARG A 543 0.52 2.56 32.05
N ARG A 544 1.03 1.55 31.31
CA ARG A 544 1.65 0.36 31.91
C ARG A 544 3.15 0.53 32.13
N ASN A 545 3.75 1.59 31.56
CA ASN A 545 5.19 1.83 31.49
C ASN A 545 5.94 0.60 30.93
N GLU A 546 5.43 0.06 29.81
CA GLU A 546 5.95 -1.12 29.16
C GLU A 546 6.40 -0.79 27.74
N THR A 547 7.63 -1.16 27.41
CA THR A 547 8.20 -1.07 26.06
C THR A 547 8.33 -2.48 25.47
N HIS A 548 7.88 -2.64 24.23
CA HIS A 548 7.98 -3.90 23.50
C HIS A 548 8.35 -3.66 22.04
N PRO A 549 8.92 -4.66 21.33
CA PRO A 549 9.09 -4.58 19.89
C PRO A 549 7.73 -4.38 19.21
N PHE A 550 7.71 -3.57 18.16
CA PHE A 550 6.49 -3.35 17.39
C PHE A 550 6.15 -4.61 16.55
N ASP A 551 4.88 -4.80 16.23
CA ASP A 551 4.41 -5.95 15.45
C ASP A 551 5.15 -6.07 14.10
N TYR A 552 5.45 -4.94 13.49
CA TYR A 552 6.19 -4.82 12.23
C TYR A 552 7.70 -4.60 12.41
N ASP A 553 8.28 -4.91 13.60
CA ASP A 553 9.73 -4.87 13.81
C ASP A 553 10.40 -6.05 13.10
N ARG A 554 11.00 -5.76 11.94
CA ARG A 554 11.78 -6.70 11.14
C ARG A 554 13.21 -6.19 11.01
N PRO A 555 14.12 -6.60 11.91
CA PRO A 555 15.46 -6.04 12.02
C PRO A 555 16.32 -6.12 10.77
N ILE A 556 16.13 -7.12 9.92
CA ILE A 556 16.93 -7.33 8.70
C ILE A 556 16.00 -7.61 7.53
N LYS A 557 16.18 -6.89 6.43
CA LYS A 557 15.60 -7.18 5.14
C LYS A 557 16.65 -7.05 4.05
N PHE A 558 16.69 -7.99 3.13
CA PHE A 558 17.55 -7.97 1.96
C PHE A 558 16.78 -8.39 0.71
N ASP A 559 16.90 -7.59 -0.35
CA ASP A 559 16.33 -7.86 -1.66
C ASP A 559 17.43 -7.84 -2.71
N LEU A 560 17.35 -8.76 -3.65
CA LEU A 560 18.20 -8.82 -4.83
C LEU A 560 17.33 -9.00 -6.07
N VAL A 561 17.38 -8.03 -6.96
CA VAL A 561 16.65 -8.06 -8.25
C VAL A 561 17.66 -8.02 -9.38
N ALA A 562 17.48 -8.87 -10.37
CA ALA A 562 18.29 -8.87 -11.59
C ALA A 562 17.43 -9.23 -12.80
N ASN A 563 17.53 -8.44 -13.86
CA ASN A 563 16.94 -8.71 -15.16
C ASN A 563 18.03 -8.90 -16.18
N TYR A 564 17.87 -9.87 -17.08
CA TYR A 564 18.82 -10.20 -18.12
C TYR A 564 18.13 -10.31 -19.49
N SER A 565 18.47 -9.42 -20.41
CA SER A 565 18.04 -9.47 -21.80
C SER A 565 18.90 -10.49 -22.56
N LEU A 566 18.38 -11.72 -22.72
CA LEU A 566 19.05 -12.78 -23.45
C LEU A 566 19.24 -12.38 -24.94
N ASN A 567 18.23 -11.75 -25.51
CA ASN A 567 18.19 -11.12 -26.84
C ASN A 567 17.01 -10.13 -26.89
N ASP A 568 16.76 -9.53 -28.07
CA ASP A 568 15.70 -8.51 -28.28
C ASP A 568 14.27 -9.02 -27.99
N LYS A 569 14.07 -10.31 -27.77
CA LYS A 569 12.76 -10.94 -27.55
C LYS A 569 12.62 -11.61 -26.19
N TRP A 570 13.70 -12.02 -25.57
CA TRP A 570 13.68 -12.76 -24.32
C TRP A 570 14.30 -11.96 -23.19
N VAL A 571 13.54 -11.79 -22.12
CA VAL A 571 14.01 -11.22 -20.84
C VAL A 571 13.82 -12.26 -19.74
N LEU A 572 14.83 -12.44 -18.92
CA LEU A 572 14.80 -13.27 -17.71
C LEU A 572 14.90 -12.38 -16.50
N GLY A 573 13.99 -12.57 -15.54
CA GLY A 573 13.93 -11.82 -14.29
C GLY A 573 14.16 -12.73 -13.08
N PHE A 574 14.86 -12.22 -12.08
CA PHE A 574 15.15 -12.90 -10.81
C PHE A 574 14.89 -11.91 -9.69
N LYS A 575 14.20 -12.36 -8.64
CA LYS A 575 14.00 -11.59 -7.39
C LYS A 575 14.19 -12.53 -6.20
N TRP A 576 15.13 -12.22 -5.34
CA TRP A 576 15.30 -12.93 -4.08
C TRP A 576 15.06 -11.99 -2.92
N ILE A 577 14.22 -12.42 -1.98
CA ILE A 577 13.84 -11.68 -0.78
C ILE A 577 14.26 -12.50 0.42
N TYR A 578 14.86 -11.83 1.40
CA TYR A 578 15.09 -12.32 2.75
C TYR A 578 14.64 -11.26 3.75
N GLN A 579 13.92 -11.67 4.80
CA GLN A 579 13.63 -10.83 5.96
C GLN A 579 13.56 -11.67 7.22
N THR A 580 13.90 -11.05 8.36
CA THR A 580 13.65 -11.64 9.67
C THR A 580 12.16 -11.88 9.85
N GLY A 581 11.83 -12.97 10.56
CA GLY A 581 10.44 -13.36 10.81
C GLY A 581 9.67 -12.33 11.63
N ASP A 582 8.37 -12.44 11.61
CA ASP A 582 7.45 -11.54 12.30
C ASP A 582 7.53 -11.70 13.81
N ARG A 583 7.29 -10.61 14.52
CA ARG A 583 7.14 -10.65 15.98
C ARG A 583 5.84 -11.34 16.35
N TYR A 584 5.86 -12.10 17.43
CA TYR A 584 4.64 -12.70 17.98
C TYR A 584 4.65 -12.77 19.50
N THR A 585 3.44 -12.78 20.05
CA THR A 585 3.15 -12.99 21.46
C THR A 585 2.78 -14.45 21.66
N ALA A 586 3.56 -15.16 22.47
CA ALA A 586 3.30 -16.57 22.72
C ALA A 586 2.16 -16.76 23.72
N ILE A 587 1.32 -17.78 23.52
CA ILE A 587 0.30 -18.22 24.48
C ILE A 587 0.97 -19.15 25.46
N VAL A 588 1.01 -18.78 26.74
CA VAL A 588 1.72 -19.49 27.79
C VAL A 588 0.85 -20.50 28.53
N ASP A 589 -0.46 -20.29 28.54
CA ASP A 589 -1.45 -21.16 29.18
C ASP A 589 -2.82 -20.99 28.52
N VAL A 590 -3.81 -21.76 28.90
CA VAL A 590 -5.21 -21.62 28.50
C VAL A 590 -6.09 -21.75 29.74
N ALA A 591 -7.15 -20.96 29.79
CA ALA A 591 -8.16 -21.03 30.82
C ALA A 591 -9.53 -21.35 30.20
N GLN A 592 -10.40 -21.97 30.96
CA GLN A 592 -11.79 -22.15 30.58
C GLN A 592 -12.55 -20.87 30.93
N ASN A 593 -13.32 -20.33 29.97
CA ASN A 593 -14.17 -19.18 30.26
C ASN A 593 -15.18 -19.52 31.35
N PRO A 594 -15.31 -18.69 32.41
CA PRO A 594 -16.20 -18.99 33.54
C PRO A 594 -17.69 -18.97 33.18
N ASN A 595 -18.09 -18.24 32.12
CA ASN A 595 -19.46 -18.07 31.68
C ASN A 595 -19.84 -19.04 30.56
N HIS A 596 -18.85 -19.48 29.76
CA HIS A 596 -19.01 -20.34 28.59
C HIS A 596 -18.12 -21.57 28.68
N ALA A 597 -18.64 -22.67 29.22
CA ALA A 597 -17.85 -23.89 29.50
C ALA A 597 -17.23 -24.55 28.25
N SER A 598 -17.69 -24.24 27.05
CA SER A 598 -17.13 -24.73 25.79
C SER A 598 -15.99 -23.84 25.24
N VAL A 599 -15.80 -22.66 25.79
CA VAL A 599 -14.83 -21.68 25.31
C VAL A 599 -13.54 -21.77 26.11
N LEU A 600 -12.42 -21.84 25.38
CA LEU A 600 -11.06 -21.77 25.93
C LEU A 600 -10.46 -20.42 25.58
N GLU A 601 -9.99 -19.71 26.61
CA GLU A 601 -9.33 -18.42 26.47
C GLU A 601 -7.80 -18.58 26.55
N PRO A 602 -7.05 -18.03 25.60
CA PRO A 602 -5.60 -18.04 25.64
C PRO A 602 -5.08 -17.09 26.74
N ILE A 603 -4.06 -17.51 27.46
CA ILE A 603 -3.29 -16.66 28.37
C ILE A 603 -1.98 -16.30 27.69
N TYR A 604 -1.82 -15.03 27.37
CA TYR A 604 -0.67 -14.53 26.63
C TYR A 604 0.52 -14.23 27.54
N GLY A 605 1.71 -14.43 27.00
CA GLY A 605 2.98 -14.02 27.58
C GLY A 605 3.30 -12.55 27.30
N ARG A 606 4.61 -12.22 27.38
CA ARG A 606 5.06 -10.86 27.03
C ARG A 606 4.80 -10.56 25.55
N ARG A 607 4.27 -9.36 25.29
CA ARG A 607 3.96 -8.90 23.95
C ARG A 607 5.21 -8.91 23.07
N ASN A 608 5.07 -9.49 21.87
CA ASN A 608 6.09 -9.51 20.80
C ASN A 608 7.48 -10.00 21.25
N ALA A 609 7.53 -10.86 22.29
CA ALA A 609 8.78 -11.32 22.87
C ALA A 609 9.55 -12.30 21.98
N TYR A 610 8.88 -12.90 21.01
CA TYR A 610 9.44 -13.94 20.15
C TYR A 610 9.40 -13.52 18.68
N THR A 611 10.18 -14.23 17.85
CA THR A 611 10.27 -14.00 16.40
C THR A 611 10.04 -15.34 15.70
N SER A 612 9.17 -15.34 14.68
CA SER A 612 8.94 -16.50 13.82
C SER A 612 10.19 -16.81 12.96
N PRO A 613 10.27 -17.98 12.31
CA PRO A 613 11.34 -18.30 11.39
C PRO A 613 11.48 -17.25 10.28
N ASP A 614 12.73 -16.98 9.87
CA ASP A 614 13.02 -16.01 8.83
C ASP A 614 12.31 -16.35 7.51
N PHE A 615 11.77 -15.34 6.86
CA PHE A 615 11.15 -15.42 5.56
C PHE A 615 12.20 -15.31 4.45
N HIS A 616 12.17 -16.20 3.46
CA HIS A 616 12.91 -15.98 2.23
C HIS A 616 12.27 -16.68 1.03
N ARG A 617 12.42 -16.09 -0.15
CA ARG A 617 11.78 -16.55 -1.38
C ARG A 617 12.62 -16.14 -2.59
N LEU A 618 12.69 -17.04 -3.60
CA LEU A 618 13.23 -16.74 -4.93
C LEU A 618 12.10 -16.80 -5.94
N ASP A 619 11.93 -15.73 -6.69
CA ASP A 619 10.98 -15.62 -7.79
C ASP A 619 11.76 -15.55 -9.12
N VAL A 620 11.27 -16.21 -10.15
CA VAL A 620 11.86 -16.15 -11.49
C VAL A 620 10.80 -15.86 -12.53
N ARG A 621 11.19 -15.13 -13.58
CA ARG A 621 10.34 -14.77 -14.71
C ARG A 621 11.09 -15.04 -16.02
N ALA A 622 10.39 -15.56 -17.00
CA ALA A 622 10.84 -15.60 -18.38
C ALA A 622 9.76 -14.95 -19.25
N GLU A 623 10.10 -13.92 -19.99
CA GLU A 623 9.18 -13.22 -20.88
C GLU A 623 9.70 -13.27 -22.32
N TYR A 624 8.81 -13.61 -23.23
CA TYR A 624 9.03 -13.53 -24.67
C TYR A 624 8.14 -12.46 -25.29
N LYS A 625 8.72 -11.43 -25.88
CA LYS A 625 8.00 -10.35 -26.58
C LYS A 625 8.28 -10.38 -28.08
N ALA A 626 7.23 -10.40 -28.90
CA ALA A 626 7.31 -10.44 -30.34
C ALA A 626 6.68 -9.19 -30.97
N PRO A 627 7.47 -8.15 -31.30
CA PRO A 627 6.97 -6.99 -32.00
C PRO A 627 6.45 -7.36 -33.38
N LYS A 628 5.39 -6.69 -33.80
CA LYS A 628 4.73 -6.82 -35.11
C LYS A 628 4.48 -5.42 -35.69
N ALA A 629 4.18 -5.35 -36.98
CA ALA A 629 3.83 -4.07 -37.63
C ALA A 629 2.54 -3.42 -37.07
N TRP A 630 1.69 -4.20 -36.43
CA TRP A 630 0.39 -3.76 -35.86
C TRP A 630 0.43 -3.61 -34.33
N GLY A 631 1.52 -3.89 -33.66
CA GLY A 631 1.65 -3.88 -32.21
C GLY A 631 2.63 -4.93 -31.72
N TYR A 632 2.29 -5.68 -30.68
CA TYR A 632 3.09 -6.80 -30.18
C TYR A 632 2.22 -7.86 -29.52
N TRP A 633 2.79 -9.05 -29.32
CA TRP A 633 2.30 -10.00 -28.33
C TRP A 633 3.45 -10.47 -27.45
N SER A 634 3.13 -10.77 -26.21
CA SER A 634 4.08 -11.36 -25.27
C SER A 634 3.46 -12.55 -24.54
N VAL A 635 4.33 -13.45 -24.12
CA VAL A 635 4.01 -14.55 -23.20
C VAL A 635 5.03 -14.48 -22.07
N PHE A 636 4.56 -14.54 -20.84
CA PHE A 636 5.44 -14.66 -19.70
C PHE A 636 5.11 -15.89 -18.87
N PHE A 637 6.12 -16.39 -18.21
CA PHE A 637 6.04 -17.47 -17.27
C PHE A 637 6.77 -17.05 -16.00
N ASP A 638 6.03 -16.99 -14.90
CA ASP A 638 6.55 -16.68 -13.58
C ASP A 638 6.49 -17.90 -12.67
N ILE A 639 7.48 -18.07 -11.82
CA ILE A 639 7.40 -18.97 -10.67
C ILE A 639 7.76 -18.15 -9.43
N ILE A 640 6.77 -17.94 -8.59
CA ILE A 640 6.96 -17.34 -7.28
C ILE A 640 7.40 -18.46 -6.33
N ASN A 641 8.41 -18.20 -5.47
CA ASN A 641 8.92 -19.16 -4.50
C ASN A 641 9.42 -20.47 -5.14
N VAL A 642 10.35 -20.36 -6.09
CA VAL A 642 10.87 -21.49 -6.94
C VAL A 642 11.26 -22.73 -6.14
N TYR A 643 11.82 -22.58 -4.95
CA TYR A 643 12.23 -23.71 -4.11
C TYR A 643 11.14 -24.20 -3.15
N GLY A 644 9.92 -23.66 -3.24
CA GLY A 644 8.74 -24.18 -2.54
C GLY A 644 8.83 -24.12 -1.02
N ARG A 645 9.51 -23.11 -0.45
CA ARG A 645 9.58 -22.96 1.01
C ARG A 645 8.22 -22.52 1.55
N GLU A 646 7.69 -23.24 2.51
CA GLU A 646 6.60 -22.83 3.35
C GLU A 646 7.13 -21.81 4.36
N ASN A 647 6.83 -20.53 4.17
CA ASN A 647 7.26 -19.45 5.05
C ASN A 647 6.20 -19.23 6.12
N VAL A 648 6.60 -19.24 7.39
CA VAL A 648 5.70 -19.01 8.51
C VAL A 648 5.24 -17.55 8.51
N SER A 649 3.94 -17.31 8.45
CA SER A 649 3.30 -15.99 8.53
C SER A 649 2.72 -15.69 9.91
N GLY A 650 2.55 -16.68 10.77
CA GLY A 650 2.04 -16.48 12.12
C GLY A 650 1.77 -17.78 12.87
N TYR A 651 1.39 -17.62 14.12
CA TYR A 651 0.92 -18.69 15.00
C TYR A 651 -0.46 -18.32 15.53
N GLU A 652 -1.38 -19.28 15.50
CA GLU A 652 -2.77 -19.07 15.89
C GLU A 652 -3.15 -20.03 17.02
N PHE A 653 -4.00 -19.58 17.92
CA PHE A 653 -4.67 -20.45 18.87
C PHE A 653 -5.68 -21.33 18.15
N SER A 654 -5.64 -22.63 18.34
CA SER A 654 -6.51 -23.60 17.66
C SER A 654 -7.25 -24.49 18.65
N PRO A 655 -8.24 -23.96 19.37
CA PRO A 655 -8.92 -24.69 20.44
C PRO A 655 -9.72 -25.90 19.93
N ASN A 656 -10.11 -25.93 18.67
CA ASN A 656 -10.76 -27.10 18.05
C ASN A 656 -9.81 -28.27 17.78
N GLY A 657 -8.51 -28.07 17.93
CA GLY A 657 -7.48 -29.12 17.78
C GLY A 657 -7.14 -29.50 16.34
N PHE A 658 -7.69 -28.82 15.31
CA PHE A 658 -7.31 -29.06 13.92
C PHE A 658 -5.93 -28.50 13.61
N ASP A 659 -5.15 -29.23 12.83
CA ASP A 659 -3.82 -28.84 12.36
C ASP A 659 -2.85 -28.38 13.45
N VAL A 660 -3.05 -28.88 14.66
CA VAL A 660 -2.18 -28.55 15.79
C VAL A 660 -0.77 -29.04 15.53
N LEU A 661 0.21 -28.15 15.74
CA LEU A 661 1.62 -28.46 15.58
C LEU A 661 2.06 -29.63 16.48
N LYS A 662 2.85 -30.54 15.92
CA LYS A 662 3.50 -31.61 16.69
C LYS A 662 4.58 -31.08 17.65
N THR A 663 5.17 -29.95 17.33
CA THR A 663 6.20 -29.30 18.14
C THR A 663 5.74 -27.87 18.45
N THR A 664 5.70 -27.54 19.73
CA THR A 664 5.29 -26.21 20.20
C THR A 664 6.34 -25.17 19.85
N PRO A 665 5.96 -24.02 19.25
CA PRO A 665 6.88 -22.92 18.99
C PRO A 665 7.47 -22.34 20.28
N ALA A 666 8.54 -21.55 20.15
CA ALA A 666 9.23 -20.98 21.30
C ALA A 666 8.28 -20.09 22.14
N GLY A 667 8.33 -20.27 23.45
CA GLY A 667 7.55 -19.49 24.42
C GLY A 667 6.12 -19.97 24.67
N PHE A 668 5.56 -20.81 23.81
CA PHE A 668 4.22 -21.39 24.05
C PHE A 668 4.25 -22.43 25.16
N GLY A 669 3.16 -22.55 25.91
CA GLY A 669 2.94 -23.61 26.86
C GLY A 669 2.87 -24.97 26.16
N SER A 670 3.41 -26.03 26.80
CA SER A 670 3.51 -27.38 26.19
C SER A 670 2.16 -28.05 25.91
N HIS A 671 1.08 -27.55 26.49
CA HIS A 671 -0.29 -28.05 26.37
C HIS A 671 -1.20 -27.11 25.55
N VAL A 672 -0.66 -25.99 25.08
CA VAL A 672 -1.44 -25.02 24.29
C VAL A 672 -1.59 -25.54 22.87
N PRO A 673 -2.82 -25.68 22.35
CA PRO A 673 -3.02 -26.03 20.95
C PRO A 673 -2.69 -24.86 20.05
N VAL A 674 -1.70 -25.03 19.18
CA VAL A 674 -1.20 -24.00 18.27
C VAL A 674 -1.21 -24.53 16.86
N ARG A 675 -1.75 -23.75 15.95
CA ARG A 675 -1.66 -23.91 14.50
C ARG A 675 -0.61 -22.95 13.95
N VAL A 676 0.12 -23.35 12.92
CA VAL A 676 1.00 -22.46 12.17
C VAL A 676 0.27 -21.95 10.92
N SER A 677 0.41 -20.66 10.66
CA SER A 677 0.06 -20.08 9.37
C SER A 677 1.31 -20.04 8.49
N GLU A 678 1.25 -20.67 7.31
CA GLU A 678 2.36 -20.76 6.37
C GLU A 678 1.93 -20.22 5.01
N SER A 679 2.87 -19.63 4.27
CA SER A 679 2.65 -19.27 2.88
C SER A 679 2.69 -20.51 1.99
N ASP A 680 2.01 -20.43 0.86
CA ASP A 680 2.06 -21.48 -0.15
C ASP A 680 3.47 -21.76 -0.65
N GLY A 681 3.66 -22.97 -1.15
CA GLY A 681 4.87 -23.43 -1.81
C GLY A 681 5.18 -22.69 -3.12
N ALA A 682 5.68 -23.39 -4.14
CA ALA A 682 5.98 -22.77 -5.44
C ALA A 682 4.70 -22.49 -6.22
N ILE A 683 4.54 -21.22 -6.66
CA ILE A 683 3.36 -20.73 -7.39
C ILE A 683 3.75 -20.46 -8.84
N PRO A 684 3.41 -21.34 -9.80
CA PRO A 684 3.59 -21.05 -11.22
C PRO A 684 2.46 -20.15 -11.73
N SER A 685 2.80 -19.14 -12.54
CA SER A 685 1.84 -18.32 -13.29
C SER A 685 2.28 -18.23 -14.74
N ILE A 686 1.31 -18.20 -15.64
CA ILE A 686 1.51 -17.95 -17.06
C ILE A 686 0.56 -16.84 -17.49
N GLY A 687 1.04 -15.96 -18.35
CA GLY A 687 0.21 -14.91 -18.91
C GLY A 687 0.53 -14.64 -20.36
N PHE A 688 -0.47 -14.08 -21.03
CA PHE A 688 -0.42 -13.66 -22.42
C PHE A 688 -0.87 -12.20 -22.51
N GLU A 689 -0.18 -11.40 -23.30
CA GLU A 689 -0.53 -10.01 -23.57
C GLU A 689 -0.47 -9.73 -25.07
N LEU A 690 -1.42 -8.94 -25.56
CA LEU A 690 -1.57 -8.56 -26.95
C LEU A 690 -1.87 -7.05 -27.02
N GLU A 691 -1.12 -6.30 -27.83
CA GLU A 691 -1.42 -4.92 -28.20
C GLU A 691 -1.64 -4.82 -29.73
N PHE A 692 -2.74 -4.19 -30.16
CA PHE A 692 -3.12 -4.05 -31.57
C PHE A 692 -3.95 -2.79 -31.82
#